data_3d7f95865f62b4bd62511ac9cb23c624
#
_entry.id   3d7f95865f62b4bd62511ac9cb23c624
#
_cell.length_a   1.000
_cell.length_b   1.000
_cell.length_c   1.000
_cell.angle_alpha   90.00
_cell.angle_beta   90.00
_cell.angle_gamma   90.00
#
_symmetry.space_group_name_H-M   'P 1'
#
loop_
_entity.id
_entity.type
_entity.pdbx_description
1 polymer ?
#
loop_
_entity_poly.entity_id
_entity_poly.type
_entity_poly.pdbx_seq_one_letter_code
_entity_poly.pdbx_strand_id
1 'polypeptide(L)'
;MQVINYEDKVGAVYLSFVQRIFYMAKKATTTKQNSNDGPGKFAAIKLFFTSERTRFITGLVIAIITIYIGLSLISFFFTGGADQSKIENVPLSDLLINRGSVDNWTGVRGAYLADLLMNRWFGISSFMILFFLGSVGAKLMNLKKVSLLKRFLFCAAMLVWGSLFFAFVFISGYEDTFIYLGGQHGYYLSEMMMTNIGIPGTILLLAGIFLIIAIFTSKKTIPFLQNLLSFGWLKNRLKREKKEDAGEDVINDEVDADADDAEQTVVTEQPDEHPETDDFVFDTEKEIEAAARQTEETYSNISNDDAFEVTVPKEEEAYDMPEPGNLPDTPEDMLEDPRFTVEIPTGDDEVYDASSLGEYDPKLDLSSFRNPPIELLKKYDVSDHQVDMEEQMANQKRIKQTLESFGISIASIKATVGPTITLYEVIPDTGVRISKIKNLEDDIALNLSALGIRIIAPMPGKGTIGIEVPNKDPQIVSMQSVVASRKFQESKYDLPVVLGKTITNEIFMFDLCKMPHLLVAGATGQGKSVGLNAVITSLLYRKHPSELKFVLVDPKMVEFGIYSDLERHYLAKLPDADKAVITDCTKVIMTLNSVCKEMDDRYELLMKAHVRNIKEYNAKFISRHLNPEKGHKFMPFIVVIIDEFGDLIMQAGKEIETPIARIAQKARAVGIHMIIATQRPSTNIITGIIKANFPARMAFRVMQMVDSRTILDAPGANQLIGRGDLLFSQGGDTNRVQCAFVDTPEVEQIVNFISGQAGYPTAFLLPEYVGEGGEDKAPGSVDLSDRDPLFDEAARLIVIQQQGSTSLIQRKFAIGYNRAGRLMDQLEAAGIVGPFEGSKARQVLIQDEYNLEQLLNSLK
;
A
#
# COMPACT_ATOMS: atom_id res chain seq x y z
N MET A 1 -9.45 -12.97 31.36
CA MET A 1 -10.86 -13.01 31.77
C MET A 1 -11.28 -11.76 32.54
N GLN A 2 -10.94 -10.56 32.08
CA GLN A 2 -11.32 -9.26 32.71
C GLN A 2 -11.54 -8.12 31.69
N VAL A 3 -11.67 -8.38 30.39
CA VAL A 3 -11.84 -7.34 29.34
C VAL A 3 -13.27 -7.30 28.78
N ILE A 4 -14.12 -8.27 29.11
CA ILE A 4 -15.50 -8.37 28.58
C ILE A 4 -16.51 -7.48 29.31
N ASN A 5 -16.12 -6.80 30.41
CA ASN A 5 -17.05 -6.09 31.28
C ASN A 5 -17.19 -4.58 31.07
N TYR A 6 -16.55 -3.98 30.06
CA TYR A 6 -16.61 -2.51 29.87
C TYR A 6 -17.59 -2.09 28.76
N GLU A 7 -17.75 -2.88 27.72
CA GLU A 7 -18.72 -2.61 26.65
C GLU A 7 -20.16 -2.85 27.10
N ASP A 8 -20.40 -3.90 27.91
CA ASP A 8 -21.72 -4.18 28.49
C ASP A 8 -22.16 -3.09 29.50
N LYS A 9 -21.23 -2.46 30.20
CA LYS A 9 -21.57 -1.35 31.14
C LYS A 9 -21.87 -0.05 30.39
N VAL A 10 -21.20 0.26 29.29
CA VAL A 10 -21.49 1.45 28.48
C VAL A 10 -22.79 1.26 27.71
N GLY A 11 -23.05 0.07 27.18
CA GLY A 11 -24.31 -0.30 26.53
C GLY A 11 -25.48 -0.27 27.52
N ALA A 12 -25.30 -0.77 28.77
CA ALA A 12 -26.31 -0.74 29.79
C ALA A 12 -26.61 0.69 30.29
N VAL A 13 -25.61 1.55 30.39
CA VAL A 13 -25.83 2.98 30.75
C VAL A 13 -26.56 3.71 29.62
N TYR A 14 -26.21 3.43 28.35
CA TYR A 14 -26.90 4.01 27.18
C TYR A 14 -28.34 3.52 27.08
N LEU A 15 -28.58 2.23 27.32
CA LEU A 15 -29.94 1.66 27.35
C LEU A 15 -30.76 2.21 28.52
N SER A 16 -30.13 2.40 29.69
CA SER A 16 -30.80 3.00 30.87
C SER A 16 -31.10 4.49 30.67
N PHE A 17 -30.26 5.21 29.96
CA PHE A 17 -30.46 6.61 29.60
C PHE A 17 -31.61 6.76 28.59
N VAL A 18 -31.63 5.90 27.57
CA VAL A 18 -32.70 5.86 26.58
C VAL A 18 -34.01 5.42 27.23
N GLN A 19 -34.01 4.43 28.13
CA GLN A 19 -35.20 4.02 28.89
C GLN A 19 -35.70 5.10 29.86
N ARG A 20 -34.82 5.87 30.48
CA ARG A 20 -35.21 7.03 31.31
C ARG A 20 -35.80 8.15 30.49
N ILE A 21 -35.31 8.41 29.30
CA ILE A 21 -35.94 9.37 28.35
C ILE A 21 -37.32 8.89 27.93
N PHE A 22 -37.48 7.59 27.62
CA PHE A 22 -38.79 7.00 27.33
C PHE A 22 -39.75 7.01 28.51
N TYR A 23 -39.23 6.81 29.75
CA TYR A 23 -40.06 6.85 30.98
C TYR A 23 -40.49 8.28 31.33
N MET A 24 -39.61 9.28 31.15
CA MET A 24 -40.00 10.69 31.32
C MET A 24 -40.98 11.18 30.25
N ALA A 25 -40.84 10.70 29.01
CA ALA A 25 -41.82 10.97 27.96
C ALA A 25 -43.18 10.33 28.27
N LYS A 26 -43.21 9.15 28.94
CA LYS A 26 -44.43 8.48 29.36
C LYS A 26 -45.10 9.16 30.58
N LYS A 27 -44.33 9.79 31.47
CA LYS A 27 -44.82 10.52 32.64
C LYS A 27 -45.39 11.91 32.28
N ALA A 28 -44.94 12.52 31.21
CA ALA A 28 -45.45 13.78 30.68
C ALA A 28 -46.82 13.63 29.99
N THR A 29 -47.23 12.39 29.62
CA THR A 29 -48.49 12.07 28.96
C THR A 29 -49.63 11.76 29.96
N THR A 30 -49.34 11.58 31.28
CA THR A 30 -50.33 11.17 32.25
C THR A 30 -51.03 12.33 32.99
N THR A 31 -50.74 13.60 32.65
CA THR A 31 -51.30 14.77 33.35
C THR A 31 -52.27 15.62 32.51
N LYS A 32 -52.85 15.06 31.43
CA LYS A 32 -54.02 15.69 30.77
C LYS A 32 -54.96 14.61 30.27
N GLN A 33 -55.91 14.26 31.16
CA GLN A 33 -57.10 13.52 30.79
C GLN A 33 -58.15 14.54 30.36
N ASN A 34 -58.59 14.46 29.09
CA ASN A 34 -59.92 14.55 28.50
C ASN A 34 -59.81 15.19 27.08
N SER A 35 -59.76 14.34 26.09
CA SER A 35 -60.53 14.38 24.82
C SER A 35 -59.99 13.35 23.87
N ASN A 36 -60.89 12.61 23.25
CA ASN A 36 -60.63 11.56 22.27
C ASN A 36 -59.79 12.07 21.10
N ASP A 37 -58.83 11.35 20.78
CA ASP A 37 -57.89 11.18 19.64
C ASP A 37 -56.45 11.31 20.10
N GLY A 38 -55.77 10.17 20.27
CA GLY A 38 -54.36 10.10 20.67
C GLY A 38 -53.45 10.53 19.49
N PRO A 39 -52.55 11.51 19.71
CA PRO A 39 -51.58 11.89 18.67
C PRO A 39 -50.63 10.69 18.39
N GLY A 40 -50.61 10.24 17.14
CA GLY A 40 -49.73 9.18 16.70
C GLY A 40 -48.26 9.40 17.13
N LYS A 41 -47.50 8.36 17.30
CA LYS A 41 -46.09 8.36 17.78
C LYS A 41 -45.21 9.47 17.14
N PHE A 42 -45.49 9.85 15.92
CA PHE A 42 -44.85 10.97 15.19
C PHE A 42 -45.21 12.36 15.77
N ALA A 43 -46.40 12.57 16.31
CA ALA A 43 -46.79 13.86 16.90
C ALA A 43 -46.12 14.07 18.27
N ALA A 44 -45.94 13.02 19.05
CA ALA A 44 -45.23 13.09 20.35
C ALA A 44 -43.73 13.37 20.16
N ILE A 45 -43.10 12.78 19.17
CA ILE A 45 -41.70 13.05 18.79
C ILE A 45 -41.57 14.50 18.28
N LYS A 46 -42.50 14.97 17.44
CA LYS A 46 -42.51 16.36 16.96
C LYS A 46 -42.64 17.37 18.09
N LEU A 47 -43.52 17.11 19.10
CA LEU A 47 -43.69 17.96 20.30
C LEU A 47 -42.46 18.00 21.18
N PHE A 48 -41.72 16.89 21.33
CA PHE A 48 -40.45 16.83 22.07
C PHE A 48 -39.38 17.72 21.42
N PHE A 49 -39.22 17.62 20.11
CA PHE A 49 -38.24 18.43 19.36
C PHE A 49 -38.65 19.90 19.18
N THR A 50 -39.92 20.25 19.43
CA THR A 50 -40.43 21.64 19.37
C THR A 50 -40.36 22.35 20.70
N SER A 51 -40.05 21.68 21.83
CA SER A 51 -39.92 22.34 23.14
C SER A 51 -38.72 23.30 23.14
N GLU A 52 -38.86 24.46 23.73
CA GLU A 52 -37.85 25.52 23.80
C GLU A 52 -36.59 25.03 24.48
N ARG A 53 -36.69 24.24 25.53
CA ARG A 53 -35.57 23.65 26.25
C ARG A 53 -34.78 22.63 25.37
N THR A 54 -35.47 21.77 24.63
CA THR A 54 -34.85 20.80 23.76
C THR A 54 -34.12 21.47 22.59
N ARG A 55 -34.72 22.51 22.01
CA ARG A 55 -34.09 23.31 20.96
C ARG A 55 -32.80 23.97 21.46
N PHE A 56 -32.82 24.58 22.64
CA PHE A 56 -31.66 25.21 23.23
C PHE A 56 -30.51 24.21 23.49
N ILE A 57 -30.84 23.07 24.09
CA ILE A 57 -29.89 21.98 24.37
C ILE A 57 -29.30 21.46 23.07
N THR A 58 -30.12 21.19 22.04
CA THR A 58 -29.66 20.73 20.73
C THR A 58 -28.75 21.78 20.06
N GLY A 59 -29.13 23.07 20.17
CA GLY A 59 -28.32 24.17 19.67
C GLY A 59 -26.96 24.26 20.37
N LEU A 60 -26.91 24.07 21.68
CA LEU A 60 -25.69 24.05 22.48
C LEU A 60 -24.79 22.87 22.11
N VAL A 61 -25.35 21.68 21.95
CA VAL A 61 -24.58 20.49 21.48
C VAL A 61 -23.97 20.74 20.11
N ILE A 62 -24.75 21.30 19.16
CA ILE A 62 -24.22 21.65 17.83
C ILE A 62 -23.10 22.69 17.94
N ALA A 63 -23.23 23.70 18.81
CA ALA A 63 -22.18 24.69 19.03
C ALA A 63 -20.89 24.06 19.57
N ILE A 64 -20.99 23.15 20.54
CA ILE A 64 -19.84 22.41 21.10
C ILE A 64 -19.16 21.56 20.00
N ILE A 65 -19.94 20.84 19.20
CA ILE A 65 -19.41 20.05 18.06
C ILE A 65 -18.73 20.97 17.05
N THR A 66 -19.31 22.14 16.77
CA THR A 66 -18.71 23.11 15.84
C THR A 66 -17.38 23.62 16.35
N ILE A 67 -17.25 23.93 17.64
CA ILE A 67 -15.99 24.33 18.28
C ILE A 67 -14.98 23.18 18.22
N TYR A 68 -15.38 21.95 18.52
CA TYR A 68 -14.51 20.78 18.47
C TYR A 68 -13.93 20.59 17.05
N ILE A 69 -14.77 20.64 16.01
CA ILE A 69 -14.33 20.53 14.61
C ILE A 69 -13.41 21.73 14.26
N GLY A 70 -13.75 22.94 14.73
CA GLY A 70 -12.93 24.13 14.50
C GLY A 70 -11.53 24.01 15.10
N LEU A 71 -11.41 23.55 16.32
CA LEU A 71 -10.13 23.27 16.99
C LEU A 71 -9.34 22.19 16.24
N SER A 72 -10.03 21.14 15.77
CA SER A 72 -9.43 20.08 14.97
C SER A 72 -8.80 20.60 13.67
N LEU A 73 -9.55 21.43 12.91
CA LEU A 73 -9.07 22.02 11.66
C LEU A 73 -7.94 23.02 11.89
N ILE A 74 -8.00 23.85 12.96
CA ILE A 74 -6.92 24.79 13.31
C ILE A 74 -5.65 24.03 13.70
N SER A 75 -5.78 23.02 14.57
CA SER A 75 -4.64 22.19 14.97
C SER A 75 -3.97 21.50 13.77
N PHE A 76 -4.73 21.12 12.75
CA PHE A 76 -4.23 20.45 11.56
C PHE A 76 -3.19 21.27 10.77
N PHE A 77 -3.27 22.60 10.80
CA PHE A 77 -2.24 23.46 10.19
C PHE A 77 -0.87 23.31 10.84
N PHE A 78 -0.82 22.96 12.13
CA PHE A 78 0.41 22.83 12.89
C PHE A 78 0.87 21.38 13.03
N THR A 79 -0.06 20.43 13.07
CA THR A 79 0.22 19.02 13.39
C THR A 79 -0.03 18.07 12.20
N GLY A 80 -0.64 18.56 11.11
CA GLY A 80 -1.10 17.73 10.00
C GLY A 80 0.00 16.89 9.34
N GLY A 81 1.21 17.44 9.20
CA GLY A 81 2.34 16.72 8.61
C GLY A 81 2.82 15.53 9.46
N ALA A 82 2.84 15.69 10.80
CA ALA A 82 3.22 14.64 11.73
C ALA A 82 2.10 13.57 11.89
N ASP A 83 0.85 13.99 11.78
CA ASP A 83 -0.31 13.14 11.99
C ASP A 83 -0.73 12.40 10.71
N GLN A 84 -0.48 12.95 9.53
CA GLN A 84 -0.85 12.37 8.24
C GLN A 84 -0.24 10.98 8.05
N SER A 85 1.06 10.84 8.34
CA SER A 85 1.77 9.55 8.24
C SER A 85 1.22 8.48 9.21
N LYS A 86 0.61 8.92 10.33
CA LYS A 86 0.02 8.04 11.35
C LYS A 86 -1.43 7.66 11.04
N ILE A 87 -2.15 8.49 10.27
CA ILE A 87 -3.58 8.35 9.98
C ILE A 87 -3.82 7.80 8.57
N GLU A 88 -2.90 8.06 7.64
CA GLU A 88 -3.01 7.63 6.26
C GLU A 88 -2.99 6.09 6.17
N ASN A 89 -4.07 5.53 5.61
CA ASN A 89 -4.26 4.08 5.42
C ASN A 89 -4.56 3.23 6.67
N VAL A 90 -4.83 3.84 7.82
CA VAL A 90 -5.27 3.12 9.01
C VAL A 90 -6.78 3.28 9.18
N PRO A 91 -7.57 2.20 9.27
CA PRO A 91 -9.00 2.30 9.53
C PRO A 91 -9.25 2.92 10.91
N LEU A 92 -10.32 3.72 11.02
CA LEU A 92 -10.65 4.45 12.25
C LEU A 92 -10.81 3.52 13.47
N SER A 93 -11.26 2.27 13.26
CA SER A 93 -11.33 1.24 14.29
C SER A 93 -9.99 0.94 14.94
N ASP A 94 -8.95 0.79 14.12
CA ASP A 94 -7.61 0.41 14.56
C ASP A 94 -6.86 1.58 15.21
N LEU A 95 -7.12 2.80 14.74
CA LEU A 95 -6.62 4.04 15.36
C LEU A 95 -7.20 4.27 16.77
N LEU A 96 -8.42 3.80 17.03
CA LEU A 96 -9.07 3.92 18.35
C LEU A 96 -8.59 2.86 19.36
N ILE A 97 -8.11 1.72 18.89
CA ILE A 97 -7.63 0.58 19.70
C ILE A 97 -6.14 0.73 20.01
N ASN A 98 -5.34 1.04 18.99
CA ASN A 98 -3.93 1.31 19.16
C ASN A 98 -3.78 2.77 19.60
N ARG A 99 -3.33 3.01 20.83
CA ARG A 99 -3.03 4.34 21.39
C ARG A 99 -1.83 4.99 20.70
N GLY A 100 -1.90 5.17 19.36
CA GLY A 100 -0.94 5.98 18.62
C GLY A 100 -1.05 7.43 19.10
N SER A 101 0.02 8.03 19.57
CA SER A 101 0.06 9.44 19.95
C SER A 101 -0.05 10.29 18.69
N VAL A 102 -1.21 10.90 18.48
CA VAL A 102 -1.47 11.90 17.45
C VAL A 102 -1.26 13.26 18.10
N ASP A 103 -0.64 14.17 17.37
CA ASP A 103 -0.29 15.50 17.90
C ASP A 103 -1.44 16.51 17.78
N ASN A 104 -2.54 16.16 17.10
CA ASN A 104 -3.73 17.00 16.99
C ASN A 104 -4.39 17.25 18.35
N TRP A 105 -4.72 18.51 18.65
CA TRP A 105 -5.29 18.95 19.94
C TRP A 105 -6.60 18.25 20.32
N THR A 106 -7.32 17.74 19.33
CA THR A 106 -8.60 17.05 19.53
C THR A 106 -8.47 15.52 19.46
N GLY A 107 -7.22 15.01 19.45
CA GLY A 107 -6.89 13.60 19.43
C GLY A 107 -7.18 12.91 18.09
N VAL A 108 -7.10 11.58 18.09
CA VAL A 108 -7.18 10.73 16.88
C VAL A 108 -8.42 11.00 16.02
N ARG A 109 -9.60 11.15 16.66
CA ARG A 109 -10.85 11.42 15.93
C ARG A 109 -10.84 12.79 15.26
N GLY A 110 -10.26 13.78 15.92
CA GLY A 110 -10.12 15.11 15.35
C GLY A 110 -9.12 15.13 14.20
N ALA A 111 -7.96 14.51 14.38
CA ALA A 111 -6.96 14.41 13.33
C ALA A 111 -7.53 13.75 12.05
N TYR A 112 -8.25 12.63 12.19
CA TYR A 112 -8.92 11.95 11.07
C TYR A 112 -9.99 12.83 10.40
N LEU A 113 -10.81 13.54 11.20
CA LEU A 113 -11.84 14.43 10.67
C LEU A 113 -11.23 15.64 9.96
N ALA A 114 -10.12 16.17 10.48
CA ALA A 114 -9.40 17.27 9.85
C ALA A 114 -8.77 16.84 8.52
N ASP A 115 -8.12 15.69 8.46
CA ASP A 115 -7.58 15.14 7.22
C ASP A 115 -8.68 14.91 6.17
N LEU A 116 -9.82 14.33 6.59
CA LEU A 116 -10.96 14.11 5.72
C LEU A 116 -11.51 15.41 5.11
N LEU A 117 -11.67 16.45 5.91
CA LEU A 117 -12.24 17.72 5.48
C LEU A 117 -11.24 18.59 4.71
N MET A 118 -9.98 18.64 5.16
CA MET A 118 -8.93 19.49 4.58
C MET A 118 -8.26 18.85 3.37
N ASN A 119 -7.78 17.62 3.47
CA ASN A 119 -7.02 17.02 2.38
C ASN A 119 -7.92 16.30 1.38
N ARG A 120 -8.83 15.43 1.85
CA ARG A 120 -9.61 14.57 0.94
C ARG A 120 -10.81 15.29 0.31
N TRP A 121 -11.42 16.27 1.01
CA TRP A 121 -12.62 16.93 0.50
C TRP A 121 -12.33 18.34 -0.02
N PHE A 122 -12.62 19.39 0.73
CA PHE A 122 -12.76 20.75 0.22
C PHE A 122 -11.66 21.74 0.67
N GLY A 123 -10.62 21.26 1.33
CA GLY A 123 -9.52 22.13 1.77
C GLY A 123 -9.95 23.15 2.82
N ILE A 124 -9.31 24.31 2.75
CA ILE A 124 -9.63 25.48 3.61
C ILE A 124 -11.11 25.86 3.55
N SER A 125 -11.77 25.64 2.42
CA SER A 125 -13.19 25.95 2.26
C SER A 125 -14.10 25.17 3.22
N SER A 126 -13.60 24.09 3.84
CA SER A 126 -14.31 23.33 4.88
C SER A 126 -14.71 24.18 6.10
N PHE A 127 -14.07 25.34 6.32
CA PHE A 127 -14.52 26.29 7.35
C PHE A 127 -15.93 26.85 7.09
N MET A 128 -16.45 26.79 5.84
CA MET A 128 -17.83 27.13 5.54
C MET A 128 -18.84 26.19 6.19
N ILE A 129 -18.44 24.93 6.43
CA ILE A 129 -19.25 23.96 7.18
C ILE A 129 -19.41 24.42 8.65
N LEU A 130 -18.34 24.90 9.27
CA LEU A 130 -18.37 25.44 10.64
C LEU A 130 -19.29 26.67 10.74
N PHE A 131 -19.17 27.57 9.74
CA PHE A 131 -20.01 28.77 9.70
C PHE A 131 -21.50 28.42 9.55
N PHE A 132 -21.82 27.40 8.76
CA PHE A 132 -23.20 26.90 8.65
C PHE A 132 -23.68 26.25 9.96
N LEU A 133 -22.90 25.31 10.54
CA LEU A 133 -23.24 24.64 11.80
C LEU A 133 -23.41 25.62 12.95
N GLY A 134 -22.51 26.61 13.07
CA GLY A 134 -22.63 27.69 14.05
C GLY A 134 -23.91 28.52 13.86
N SER A 135 -24.31 28.77 12.59
CA SER A 135 -25.59 29.46 12.29
C SER A 135 -26.82 28.61 12.66
N VAL A 136 -26.74 27.29 12.51
CA VAL A 136 -27.81 26.36 12.97
C VAL A 136 -27.91 26.38 14.48
N GLY A 137 -26.76 26.26 15.20
CA GLY A 137 -26.70 26.32 16.66
C GLY A 137 -27.27 27.64 17.20
N ALA A 138 -26.82 28.78 16.64
CA ALA A 138 -27.31 30.10 17.04
C ALA A 138 -28.80 30.29 16.80
N LYS A 139 -29.36 29.75 15.72
CA LYS A 139 -30.80 29.78 15.47
C LYS A 139 -31.59 28.91 16.44
N LEU A 140 -31.12 27.70 16.72
CA LEU A 140 -31.76 26.79 17.66
C LEU A 140 -31.76 27.34 19.10
N MET A 141 -30.68 28.01 19.50
CA MET A 141 -30.57 28.74 20.77
C MET A 141 -31.35 30.07 20.79
N ASN A 142 -32.02 30.45 19.71
CA ASN A 142 -32.75 31.71 19.56
C ASN A 142 -31.90 33.00 19.70
N LEU A 143 -30.55 32.88 19.48
CA LEU A 143 -29.64 34.01 19.61
C LEU A 143 -29.71 34.96 18.40
N LYS A 144 -30.02 34.45 17.21
CA LYS A 144 -30.14 35.21 15.96
C LYS A 144 -31.24 34.70 15.05
N LYS A 145 -32.07 35.58 14.50
CA LYS A 145 -33.06 35.26 13.49
C LYS A 145 -32.42 35.13 12.11
N VAL A 146 -32.06 33.92 11.73
CA VAL A 146 -31.37 33.61 10.47
C VAL A 146 -32.18 32.70 9.58
N SER A 147 -32.25 32.98 8.28
CA SER A 147 -32.81 32.06 7.28
C SER A 147 -31.80 30.94 6.97
N LEU A 148 -32.03 29.74 7.48
CA LEU A 148 -31.11 28.61 7.32
C LEU A 148 -30.93 28.20 5.86
N LEU A 149 -32.01 28.25 5.05
CA LEU A 149 -31.93 27.87 3.64
C LEU A 149 -31.00 28.80 2.85
N LYS A 150 -31.13 30.14 3.06
CA LYS A 150 -30.23 31.11 2.41
C LYS A 150 -28.76 30.90 2.85
N ARG A 151 -28.55 30.64 4.16
CA ARG A 151 -27.20 30.37 4.71
C ARG A 151 -26.63 29.08 4.15
N PHE A 152 -27.44 28.01 4.09
CA PHE A 152 -27.03 26.73 3.51
C PHE A 152 -26.57 26.87 2.04
N LEU A 153 -27.40 27.50 1.20
CA LEU A 153 -27.08 27.72 -0.21
C LEU A 153 -25.82 28.56 -0.38
N PHE A 154 -25.64 29.60 0.42
CA PHE A 154 -24.43 30.40 0.41
C PHE A 154 -23.20 29.62 0.81
N CYS A 155 -23.24 28.90 1.95
CA CYS A 155 -22.12 28.11 2.44
C CYS A 155 -21.77 26.96 1.47
N ALA A 156 -22.78 26.30 0.89
CA ALA A 156 -22.55 25.21 -0.08
C ALA A 156 -21.90 25.76 -1.38
N ALA A 157 -22.37 26.88 -1.89
CA ALA A 157 -21.77 27.51 -3.07
C ALA A 157 -20.33 27.99 -2.81
N MET A 158 -20.06 28.61 -1.65
CA MET A 158 -18.73 29.08 -1.26
C MET A 158 -17.80 27.91 -0.94
N LEU A 159 -18.30 26.78 -0.43
CA LEU A 159 -17.52 25.57 -0.17
C LEU A 159 -16.94 25.02 -1.48
N VAL A 160 -17.79 24.84 -2.49
CA VAL A 160 -17.38 24.30 -3.79
C VAL A 160 -16.52 25.30 -4.55
N TRP A 161 -16.96 26.56 -4.63
CA TRP A 161 -16.20 27.60 -5.31
C TRP A 161 -14.83 27.85 -4.68
N GLY A 162 -14.77 27.92 -3.35
CA GLY A 162 -13.51 28.16 -2.65
C GLY A 162 -12.54 26.97 -2.78
N SER A 163 -13.04 25.73 -2.77
CA SER A 163 -12.22 24.55 -3.03
C SER A 163 -11.56 24.64 -4.41
N LEU A 164 -12.31 24.97 -5.45
CA LEU A 164 -11.79 25.18 -6.81
C LEU A 164 -10.80 26.34 -6.89
N PHE A 165 -11.13 27.47 -6.27
CA PHE A 165 -10.29 28.67 -6.29
C PHE A 165 -8.93 28.43 -5.62
N PHE A 166 -8.92 27.88 -4.40
CA PHE A 166 -7.66 27.59 -3.70
C PHE A 166 -6.84 26.51 -4.40
N ALA A 167 -7.48 25.50 -4.98
CA ALA A 167 -6.78 24.50 -5.78
C ALA A 167 -6.15 25.12 -7.03
N PHE A 168 -6.88 25.98 -7.75
CA PHE A 168 -6.38 26.65 -8.94
C PHE A 168 -5.19 27.57 -8.65
N VAL A 169 -5.25 28.36 -7.57
CA VAL A 169 -4.19 29.32 -7.20
C VAL A 169 -2.93 28.62 -6.73
N PHE A 170 -3.06 27.50 -6.02
CA PHE A 170 -1.95 26.78 -5.40
C PHE A 170 -1.61 25.46 -6.09
N ILE A 171 -2.00 25.27 -7.36
CA ILE A 171 -1.81 24.02 -8.09
C ILE A 171 -0.35 23.65 -8.28
N SER A 172 0.53 24.63 -8.47
CA SER A 172 1.97 24.40 -8.66
C SER A 172 2.72 23.98 -7.40
N GLY A 173 2.15 24.16 -6.22
CA GLY A 173 2.72 23.72 -4.94
C GLY A 173 2.04 22.52 -4.33
N TYR A 174 1.11 21.87 -5.03
CA TYR A 174 0.29 20.80 -4.51
C TYR A 174 1.11 19.56 -4.13
N GLU A 175 2.14 19.24 -4.91
CA GLU A 175 2.96 18.03 -4.70
C GLU A 175 3.94 18.14 -3.53
N ASP A 176 4.30 19.36 -3.11
CA ASP A 176 5.34 19.60 -2.10
C ASP A 176 4.78 19.88 -0.70
N THR A 177 3.45 19.98 -0.55
CA THR A 177 2.80 20.32 0.72
C THR A 177 1.99 19.17 1.30
N PHE A 178 2.00 19.05 2.65
CA PHE A 178 1.15 18.11 3.37
C PHE A 178 -0.28 18.62 3.59
N ILE A 179 -0.59 19.88 3.25
CA ILE A 179 -1.92 20.48 3.32
C ILE A 179 -2.40 20.84 1.92
N TYR A 180 -3.48 20.23 1.51
CA TYR A 180 -4.13 20.52 0.24
C TYR A 180 -5.14 21.65 0.42
N LEU A 181 -4.72 22.88 0.16
CA LEU A 181 -5.53 24.09 0.41
C LEU A 181 -6.90 24.08 -0.31
N GLY A 182 -6.99 23.47 -1.47
CA GLY A 182 -8.24 23.25 -2.20
C GLY A 182 -8.88 21.89 -1.92
N GLY A 183 -8.16 20.97 -1.26
CA GLY A 183 -8.53 19.57 -1.12
C GLY A 183 -8.42 18.79 -2.43
N GLN A 184 -8.42 17.44 -2.37
CA GLN A 184 -8.39 16.60 -3.57
C GLN A 184 -9.52 16.89 -4.55
N HIS A 185 -10.73 17.15 -4.04
CA HIS A 185 -11.89 17.51 -4.87
C HIS A 185 -11.61 18.76 -5.73
N GLY A 186 -11.08 19.82 -5.11
CA GLY A 186 -10.73 21.04 -5.82
C GLY A 186 -9.62 20.83 -6.84
N TYR A 187 -8.60 20.04 -6.48
CA TYR A 187 -7.47 19.77 -7.36
C TYR A 187 -7.90 19.05 -8.64
N TYR A 188 -8.56 17.90 -8.55
CA TYR A 188 -9.00 17.14 -9.73
C TYR A 188 -9.92 17.94 -10.65
N LEU A 189 -10.84 18.72 -10.07
CA LEU A 189 -11.77 19.52 -10.85
C LEU A 189 -11.06 20.71 -11.52
N SER A 190 -10.12 21.34 -10.82
CA SER A 190 -9.33 22.46 -11.33
C SER A 190 -8.38 22.00 -12.45
N GLU A 191 -7.73 20.85 -12.30
CA GLU A 191 -6.89 20.25 -13.33
C GLU A 191 -7.71 19.89 -14.58
N MET A 192 -8.88 19.28 -14.39
CA MET A 192 -9.81 18.97 -15.48
C MET A 192 -10.27 20.23 -16.23
N MET A 193 -10.56 21.32 -15.49
CA MET A 193 -10.95 22.59 -16.10
C MET A 193 -9.80 23.22 -16.87
N MET A 194 -8.57 23.24 -16.33
CA MET A 194 -7.41 23.77 -17.04
C MET A 194 -7.08 22.97 -18.30
N THR A 195 -7.25 21.68 -18.27
CA THR A 195 -7.01 20.81 -19.44
C THR A 195 -8.05 21.05 -20.54
N ASN A 196 -9.34 21.27 -20.19
CA ASN A 196 -10.41 21.42 -21.16
C ASN A 196 -10.58 22.84 -21.72
N ILE A 197 -10.45 23.87 -20.89
CA ILE A 197 -10.72 25.28 -21.27
C ILE A 197 -9.51 26.20 -21.12
N GLY A 198 -8.37 25.65 -20.69
CA GLY A 198 -7.14 26.39 -20.48
C GLY A 198 -7.17 27.31 -19.24
N ILE A 199 -6.01 27.86 -18.88
CA ILE A 199 -5.87 28.79 -17.73
C ILE A 199 -6.78 30.03 -17.86
N PRO A 200 -6.82 30.77 -19.01
CA PRO A 200 -7.68 31.96 -19.12
C PRO A 200 -9.17 31.63 -19.00
N GLY A 201 -9.60 30.51 -19.59
CA GLY A 201 -11.00 30.05 -19.50
C GLY A 201 -11.39 29.67 -18.06
N THR A 202 -10.51 29.05 -17.31
CA THR A 202 -10.73 28.70 -15.90
C THR A 202 -10.85 29.94 -15.02
N ILE A 203 -10.01 30.98 -15.25
CA ILE A 203 -10.10 32.27 -14.55
C ILE A 203 -11.45 32.94 -14.81
N LEU A 204 -11.87 33.01 -16.07
CA LEU A 204 -13.14 33.61 -16.43
C LEU A 204 -14.33 32.87 -15.82
N LEU A 205 -14.29 31.53 -15.82
CA LEU A 205 -15.34 30.71 -15.23
C LEU A 205 -15.43 30.91 -13.71
N LEU A 206 -14.29 30.84 -13.00
CA LEU A 206 -14.26 31.05 -11.55
C LEU A 206 -14.71 32.48 -11.17
N ALA A 207 -14.29 33.50 -11.92
CA ALA A 207 -14.73 34.86 -11.71
C ALA A 207 -16.24 35.01 -11.97
N GLY A 208 -16.75 34.36 -13.02
CA GLY A 208 -18.19 34.38 -13.36
C GLY A 208 -19.05 33.73 -12.26
N ILE A 209 -18.64 32.56 -11.77
CA ILE A 209 -19.33 31.88 -10.65
C ILE A 209 -19.29 32.75 -9.39
N PHE A 210 -18.15 33.35 -9.06
CA PHE A 210 -18.04 34.27 -7.92
C PHE A 210 -18.98 35.45 -8.03
N LEU A 211 -19.08 36.10 -9.22
CA LEU A 211 -20.00 37.18 -9.46
C LEU A 211 -21.46 36.76 -9.28
N ILE A 212 -21.83 35.58 -9.77
CA ILE A 212 -23.16 35.03 -9.57
C ILE A 212 -23.46 34.86 -8.07
N ILE A 213 -22.55 34.24 -7.31
CA ILE A 213 -22.69 34.08 -5.85
C ILE A 213 -22.83 35.46 -5.16
N ALA A 214 -22.01 36.45 -5.55
CA ALA A 214 -22.03 37.78 -5.00
C ALA A 214 -23.37 38.52 -5.27
N ILE A 215 -23.92 38.38 -6.50
CA ILE A 215 -25.23 38.97 -6.87
C ILE A 215 -26.36 38.36 -6.03
N PHE A 216 -26.39 37.03 -5.85
CA PHE A 216 -27.39 36.38 -5.01
C PHE A 216 -27.27 36.71 -3.52
N THR A 217 -26.05 37.03 -3.05
CA THR A 217 -25.80 37.29 -1.63
C THR A 217 -26.07 38.72 -1.23
N SER A 218 -25.73 39.71 -2.09
CA SER A 218 -25.80 41.14 -1.75
C SER A 218 -26.53 41.96 -2.82
N LYS A 219 -27.54 42.68 -2.41
CA LYS A 219 -28.25 43.63 -3.30
C LYS A 219 -27.34 44.78 -3.78
N LYS A 220 -26.24 45.07 -3.10
CA LYS A 220 -25.28 46.15 -3.45
C LYS A 220 -24.34 45.75 -4.59
N THR A 221 -24.26 44.49 -4.95
CA THR A 221 -23.35 43.98 -6.00
C THR A 221 -23.77 44.45 -7.39
N ILE A 222 -25.08 44.53 -7.66
CA ILE A 222 -25.60 44.98 -8.96
C ILE A 222 -25.24 46.45 -9.21
N PRO A 223 -25.52 47.43 -8.29
CA PRO A 223 -25.13 48.83 -8.51
C PRO A 223 -23.60 48.98 -8.61
N PHE A 224 -22.82 48.20 -7.86
CA PHE A 224 -21.36 48.24 -7.97
C PHE A 224 -20.88 47.79 -9.36
N LEU A 225 -21.42 46.69 -9.88
CA LEU A 225 -21.10 46.20 -11.22
C LEU A 225 -21.53 47.17 -12.33
N GLN A 226 -22.70 47.78 -12.19
CA GLN A 226 -23.18 48.79 -13.11
C GLN A 226 -22.24 50.01 -13.13
N ASN A 227 -21.77 50.44 -11.97
CA ASN A 227 -20.83 51.53 -11.84
C ASN A 227 -19.44 51.21 -12.39
N LEU A 228 -19.00 49.94 -12.24
CA LEU A 228 -17.75 49.40 -12.77
C LEU A 228 -17.81 49.30 -14.30
N LEU A 229 -18.86 48.70 -14.85
CA LEU A 229 -19.06 48.48 -16.28
C LEU A 229 -19.37 49.80 -17.05
N SER A 230 -20.00 50.81 -16.41
CA SER A 230 -20.28 52.11 -16.99
C SER A 230 -19.06 53.04 -17.02
N PHE A 231 -17.86 52.56 -16.59
CA PHE A 231 -16.66 53.40 -16.44
C PHE A 231 -16.88 54.67 -15.60
N GLY A 232 -17.91 54.67 -14.71
CA GLY A 232 -18.29 55.84 -13.89
C GLY A 232 -17.16 56.35 -12.98
N TRP A 233 -16.27 55.48 -12.54
CA TRP A 233 -15.09 55.87 -11.76
C TRP A 233 -14.07 56.65 -12.60
N LEU A 234 -13.90 56.27 -13.90
CA LEU A 234 -13.01 56.97 -14.81
C LEU A 234 -13.57 58.36 -15.15
N LYS A 235 -14.90 58.43 -15.33
CA LYS A 235 -15.63 59.68 -15.57
C LYS A 235 -15.58 60.64 -14.36
N ASN A 236 -15.62 60.08 -13.13
CA ASN A 236 -15.48 60.86 -11.90
C ASN A 236 -14.04 61.27 -11.63
N ARG A 237 -13.04 60.48 -12.02
CA ARG A 237 -11.61 60.83 -11.91
C ARG A 237 -11.26 61.94 -12.93
N LEU A 238 -11.69 61.78 -14.17
CA LEU A 238 -11.53 62.78 -15.21
C LEU A 238 -12.29 64.10 -14.90
N LYS A 239 -13.41 64.04 -14.16
CA LYS A 239 -14.10 65.24 -13.63
C LYS A 239 -13.36 65.89 -12.47
N ARG A 240 -12.63 65.12 -11.65
CA ARG A 240 -11.79 65.70 -10.57
C ARG A 240 -10.55 66.36 -11.13
N GLU A 241 -9.86 65.76 -12.09
CA GLU A 241 -8.70 66.37 -12.79
C GLU A 241 -9.08 67.61 -13.55
N LYS A 242 -10.33 67.76 -14.12
CA LYS A 242 -10.83 68.96 -14.72
C LYS A 242 -11.30 70.06 -13.73
N LYS A 243 -11.45 69.73 -12.40
CA LYS A 243 -11.81 70.74 -11.37
C LYS A 243 -10.61 71.28 -10.63
N GLU A 244 -9.44 70.61 -10.76
CA GLU A 244 -8.17 71.12 -10.19
C GLU A 244 -7.45 72.05 -11.13
N ASP A 245 -7.79 72.09 -12.44
CA ASP A 245 -7.23 72.96 -13.48
C ASP A 245 -8.06 74.26 -13.72
N ALA A 246 -9.20 74.44 -13.03
CA ALA A 246 -10.00 75.65 -13.11
C ALA A 246 -10.13 76.27 -11.72
N GLY A 247 -9.11 77.08 -11.35
CA GLY A 247 -9.20 77.96 -10.21
C GLY A 247 -10.14 79.14 -10.57
N GLU A 248 -10.70 79.66 -9.48
CA GLU A 248 -11.36 80.96 -9.33
C GLU A 248 -12.89 81.09 -9.53
N ASP A 249 -13.47 81.41 -8.42
CA ASP A 249 -14.52 82.42 -8.14
C ASP A 249 -16.01 82.12 -8.25
N VAL A 250 -16.61 82.58 -7.12
CA VAL A 250 -17.95 83.23 -6.97
C VAL A 250 -19.08 82.34 -6.37
N ILE A 251 -19.25 82.53 -5.04
CA ILE A 251 -20.36 83.01 -4.22
C ILE A 251 -21.83 82.77 -4.67
N ASN A 252 -22.62 82.39 -3.60
CA ASN A 252 -24.06 82.51 -3.37
C ASN A 252 -25.00 81.49 -4.07
N ASP A 253 -25.87 80.98 -3.44
CA ASP A 253 -27.00 81.21 -2.57
C ASP A 253 -28.00 80.03 -2.61
N GLU A 254 -28.54 79.86 -1.45
CA GLU A 254 -29.92 79.45 -1.05
C GLU A 254 -30.47 78.09 -1.31
N VAL A 255 -30.71 77.37 -0.19
CA VAL A 255 -31.95 77.16 0.57
C VAL A 255 -32.83 76.00 0.06
N ASP A 256 -33.08 75.03 0.79
CA ASP A 256 -34.08 74.58 1.72
C ASP A 256 -34.10 73.04 1.88
N ALA A 257 -34.05 72.66 3.09
CA ALA A 257 -34.99 72.02 4.04
C ALA A 257 -35.29 70.51 3.74
N ASP A 258 -35.21 69.64 4.62
CA ASP A 258 -35.74 69.32 5.97
C ASP A 258 -35.03 68.08 6.51
N ALA A 259 -34.50 68.10 7.68
CA ALA A 259 -35.01 67.63 8.98
C ALA A 259 -35.13 66.07 9.10
N ASP A 260 -34.60 65.43 10.05
CA ASP A 260 -34.56 65.29 11.45
C ASP A 260 -33.69 64.07 11.80
N ASP A 261 -32.97 63.90 12.75
CA ASP A 261 -32.79 64.09 14.18
C ASP A 261 -31.43 63.52 14.60
N ALA A 262 -30.56 64.30 15.17
CA ALA A 262 -30.08 64.36 16.58
C ALA A 262 -29.54 63.10 17.21
N GLU A 263 -28.40 63.06 17.78
CA GLU A 263 -27.73 63.72 18.92
C GLU A 263 -26.25 63.40 18.95
N GLN A 264 -25.36 64.34 18.88
CA GLN A 264 -24.54 65.01 19.87
C GLN A 264 -23.81 64.07 20.89
N THR A 265 -22.49 64.11 20.89
CA THR A 265 -21.64 64.87 21.81
C THR A 265 -20.19 64.88 21.35
N VAL A 266 -19.68 65.96 21.12
CA VAL A 266 -18.56 66.82 21.25
C VAL A 266 -17.57 66.42 22.37
N VAL A 267 -16.24 66.52 22.12
CA VAL A 267 -15.21 67.36 22.71
C VAL A 267 -13.85 66.97 22.08
N THR A 268 -13.26 67.87 21.25
CA THR A 268 -12.01 68.65 21.34
C THR A 268 -10.81 67.95 21.96
N GLU A 269 -9.63 67.92 21.42
CA GLU A 269 -8.68 68.92 20.93
C GLU A 269 -7.48 68.25 20.23
N GLN A 270 -6.90 68.95 19.25
CA GLN A 270 -5.57 68.73 18.66
C GLN A 270 -4.51 69.38 19.61
N PRO A 271 -3.14 69.35 19.42
CA PRO A 271 -2.42 68.94 18.17
C PRO A 271 -1.09 68.19 18.41
N ASP A 272 -0.47 67.84 17.26
CA ASP A 272 0.97 67.71 16.96
C ASP A 272 1.84 66.64 17.65
N GLU A 273 2.34 65.73 16.86
CA GLU A 273 3.75 65.59 16.49
C GLU A 273 3.97 64.26 15.70
N HIS A 274 4.64 64.41 14.56
CA HIS A 274 5.27 63.29 13.87
C HIS A 274 6.33 62.63 14.73
N PRO A 275 6.52 61.35 14.72
CA PRO A 275 7.86 60.82 14.56
C PRO A 275 7.98 59.80 13.39
N GLU A 276 9.11 59.93 12.86
CA GLU A 276 9.88 59.21 11.87
C GLU A 276 9.69 57.70 11.86
N THR A 277 9.79 57.12 10.67
CA THR A 277 9.96 55.72 10.36
C THR A 277 11.20 55.15 11.02
N ASP A 278 11.04 54.31 12.04
CA ASP A 278 12.11 53.45 12.53
C ASP A 278 12.01 52.09 11.83
N ASP A 279 13.04 51.83 11.02
CA ASP A 279 13.39 50.53 10.49
C ASP A 279 13.71 49.59 11.65
N PHE A 280 12.85 48.61 11.89
CA PHE A 280 13.15 47.45 12.75
C PHE A 280 14.11 46.51 12.04
N VAL A 281 15.39 46.72 12.18
CA VAL A 281 16.45 45.72 11.94
C VAL A 281 16.50 44.77 13.12
N PHE A 282 16.05 43.55 12.91
CA PHE A 282 16.25 42.47 13.88
C PHE A 282 17.75 42.09 13.94
N ASP A 283 18.40 42.47 15.01
CA ASP A 283 19.81 42.15 15.31
C ASP A 283 19.90 40.72 15.86
N THR A 284 19.88 39.73 14.95
CA THR A 284 19.97 38.31 15.28
C THR A 284 21.34 37.85 15.77
N GLU A 285 22.37 38.68 15.64
CA GLU A 285 23.73 38.30 16.07
C GLU A 285 23.90 38.34 17.60
N LYS A 286 23.21 39.23 18.32
CA LYS A 286 23.32 39.33 19.78
C LYS A 286 22.60 38.22 20.54
N GLU A 287 21.51 37.68 20.00
CA GLU A 287 20.82 36.52 20.61
C GLU A 287 21.58 35.20 20.40
N ILE A 288 22.28 35.06 19.27
CA ILE A 288 23.12 33.87 18.99
C ILE A 288 24.38 33.87 19.88
N GLU A 289 25.00 35.03 20.14
CA GLU A 289 26.12 35.15 21.06
C GLU A 289 25.75 34.94 22.54
N ALA A 290 24.53 35.33 22.92
CA ALA A 290 24.04 35.09 24.30
C ALA A 290 23.68 33.60 24.52
N ALA A 291 23.14 32.92 23.49
CA ALA A 291 22.88 31.48 23.56
C ALA A 291 24.18 30.66 23.55
N ALA A 292 25.20 31.08 22.81
CA ALA A 292 26.51 30.43 22.78
C ALA A 292 27.24 30.53 24.11
N ARG A 293 27.18 31.68 24.79
CA ARG A 293 27.78 31.87 26.12
C ARG A 293 27.08 31.06 27.22
N GLN A 294 25.76 30.88 27.15
CA GLN A 294 25.06 30.00 28.10
C GLN A 294 25.40 28.54 27.89
N THR A 295 25.72 28.11 26.65
CA THR A 295 26.13 26.73 26.36
C THR A 295 27.58 26.47 26.84
N GLU A 296 28.50 27.45 26.75
CA GLU A 296 29.85 27.32 27.25
C GLU A 296 29.94 27.32 28.79
N GLU A 297 29.12 28.08 29.49
CA GLU A 297 29.04 28.02 30.95
C GLU A 297 28.42 26.72 31.47
N THR A 298 27.61 26.02 30.69
CA THR A 298 27.04 24.72 31.08
C THR A 298 28.04 23.57 30.88
N TYR A 299 28.98 23.70 29.94
CA TYR A 299 30.05 22.71 29.73
C TYR A 299 31.28 22.87 30.62
N SER A 300 31.49 24.02 31.27
CA SER A 300 32.62 24.24 32.13
C SER A 300 32.46 23.73 33.59
N ASN A 301 31.25 23.24 33.94
CA ASN A 301 30.95 22.75 35.30
C ASN A 301 30.76 21.23 35.39
N ILE A 302 31.12 20.46 34.35
CA ILE A 302 31.23 19.00 34.44
C ILE A 302 32.67 18.65 34.77
N SER A 303 32.93 18.43 36.07
CA SER A 303 34.19 17.90 36.56
C SER A 303 34.47 16.53 35.95
N ASN A 304 35.73 16.35 35.56
CA ASN A 304 36.34 15.11 35.09
C ASN A 304 36.27 14.02 36.16
N ASP A 305 35.16 13.29 36.27
CA ASP A 305 35.11 12.04 37.05
C ASP A 305 33.95 11.12 36.65
N ASP A 306 33.58 11.08 35.35
CA ASP A 306 32.78 9.96 34.80
C ASP A 306 33.34 9.59 33.44
N ALA A 307 34.36 8.71 33.51
CA ALA A 307 34.80 7.97 32.34
C ALA A 307 33.66 7.08 31.85
N PHE A 308 33.13 7.40 30.69
CA PHE A 308 32.13 6.55 29.96
C PHE A 308 32.86 5.28 29.52
N GLU A 309 32.77 4.25 30.34
CA GLU A 309 33.28 2.91 30.04
C GLU A 309 32.23 2.20 29.18
N VAL A 310 32.53 2.02 27.89
CA VAL A 310 31.78 1.17 27.00
C VAL A 310 32.05 -0.28 27.39
N THR A 311 31.17 -0.86 28.19
CA THR A 311 31.21 -2.30 28.47
C THR A 311 30.67 -3.04 27.27
N VAL A 312 31.58 -3.66 26.52
CA VAL A 312 31.20 -4.72 25.54
C VAL A 312 30.78 -5.92 26.37
N PRO A 313 29.61 -6.52 26.20
CA PRO A 313 29.26 -7.74 26.89
C PRO A 313 30.24 -8.85 26.46
N LYS A 314 31.05 -9.32 27.39
CA LYS A 314 31.76 -10.58 27.27
C LYS A 314 30.73 -11.68 27.19
N GLU A 315 30.97 -12.65 26.32
CA GLU A 315 30.26 -13.92 26.27
C GLU A 315 30.12 -14.47 27.68
N GLU A 316 28.91 -14.76 28.09
CA GLU A 316 28.61 -15.44 29.35
C GLU A 316 29.27 -16.82 29.30
N GLU A 317 30.21 -17.02 30.21
CA GLU A 317 30.71 -18.33 30.54
C GLU A 317 29.53 -19.21 30.96
N ALA A 318 29.50 -20.42 30.44
CA ALA A 318 28.51 -21.44 30.74
C ALA A 318 28.35 -21.59 32.26
N TYR A 319 27.13 -21.35 32.75
CA TYR A 319 26.76 -21.70 34.11
C TYR A 319 26.90 -23.21 34.28
N ASP A 320 27.89 -23.60 35.06
CA ASP A 320 28.02 -24.97 35.62
C ASP A 320 26.78 -25.23 36.50
N MET A 321 25.94 -26.16 36.07
CA MET A 321 24.85 -26.65 36.91
C MET A 321 25.43 -27.43 38.11
N PRO A 322 25.05 -27.07 39.34
CA PRO A 322 25.45 -27.90 40.50
C PRO A 322 24.80 -29.30 40.37
N GLU A 323 25.62 -30.33 40.64
CA GLU A 323 25.13 -31.70 40.75
C GLU A 323 23.96 -31.82 41.73
N PRO A 324 22.99 -32.68 41.50
CA PRO A 324 21.82 -32.86 42.36
C PRO A 324 22.25 -33.39 43.71
N GLY A 325 22.38 -32.49 44.68
CA GLY A 325 22.52 -32.86 46.10
C GLY A 325 21.23 -33.49 46.60
N ASN A 326 21.40 -34.58 47.32
CA ASN A 326 20.38 -35.37 48.01
C ASN A 326 19.25 -34.53 48.60
N LEU A 327 18.01 -34.72 48.09
CA LEU A 327 16.80 -34.32 48.80
C LEU A 327 16.60 -35.18 50.04
N PRO A 328 16.21 -34.60 51.17
CA PRO A 328 15.92 -35.38 52.37
C PRO A 328 14.66 -36.26 52.19
N ASP A 329 14.73 -37.44 52.74
CA ASP A 329 13.68 -38.44 52.78
C ASP A 329 12.32 -37.85 53.20
N THR A 330 11.34 -38.01 52.39
CA THR A 330 9.93 -37.76 52.70
C THR A 330 9.43 -38.89 53.62
N PRO A 331 8.67 -38.57 54.70
CA PRO A 331 8.09 -39.62 55.56
C PRO A 331 7.09 -40.49 54.83
N GLU A 332 7.26 -41.75 54.91
CA GLU A 332 6.47 -42.87 54.33
C GLU A 332 5.02 -43.05 54.90
N ASP A 333 4.42 -42.01 55.49
CA ASP A 333 3.13 -42.21 56.23
C ASP A 333 1.93 -41.40 55.64
N MET A 334 1.86 -41.12 54.31
CA MET A 334 0.66 -40.51 53.72
C MET A 334 0.24 -41.05 52.34
N LEU A 335 0.29 -42.33 52.10
CA LEU A 335 -0.27 -42.95 50.90
C LEU A 335 -0.96 -44.28 51.18
N GLU A 336 -2.11 -44.25 51.92
CA GLU A 336 -3.12 -45.31 51.86
C GLU A 336 -4.52 -44.70 51.73
N ASP A 337 -4.84 -44.23 50.54
CA ASP A 337 -6.22 -44.15 50.04
C ASP A 337 -6.32 -45.04 48.79
N PRO A 338 -6.94 -46.19 48.84
CA PRO A 338 -6.93 -47.12 47.70
C PRO A 338 -7.89 -46.74 46.57
N ARG A 339 -8.36 -45.50 46.49
CA ARG A 339 -9.32 -45.06 45.49
C ARG A 339 -8.84 -43.95 44.54
N PHE A 340 -7.57 -43.58 44.58
CA PHE A 340 -7.03 -42.57 43.66
C PHE A 340 -5.93 -43.20 42.80
N THR A 341 -6.33 -43.83 41.71
CA THR A 341 -5.39 -44.28 40.66
C THR A 341 -5.21 -43.08 39.70
N VAL A 342 -4.06 -42.45 39.72
CA VAL A 342 -3.65 -41.50 38.67
C VAL A 342 -3.13 -42.35 37.52
N GLU A 343 -3.96 -42.63 36.55
CA GLU A 343 -3.48 -43.06 35.24
C GLU A 343 -2.83 -41.84 34.58
N ILE A 344 -1.50 -41.79 34.61
CA ILE A 344 -0.75 -40.90 33.72
C ILE A 344 -0.86 -41.56 32.35
N PRO A 345 -1.50 -40.95 31.36
CA PRO A 345 -1.42 -41.47 30.01
C PRO A 345 0.04 -41.35 29.61
N THR A 346 0.75 -42.46 29.63
CA THR A 346 1.98 -42.61 28.86
C THR A 346 1.54 -42.56 27.39
N GLY A 347 1.50 -41.37 26.82
CA GLY A 347 1.45 -41.25 25.38
C GLY A 347 2.70 -41.94 24.88
N ASP A 348 2.49 -43.01 24.13
CA ASP A 348 3.53 -43.64 23.31
C ASP A 348 3.92 -42.61 22.22
N ASP A 349 4.62 -41.56 22.60
CA ASP A 349 5.43 -40.76 21.71
C ASP A 349 6.75 -41.51 21.49
N GLU A 350 6.65 -42.69 20.84
CA GLU A 350 7.84 -43.29 20.25
C GLU A 350 8.46 -42.25 19.32
N VAL A 351 9.60 -41.73 19.74
CA VAL A 351 10.39 -40.82 18.93
C VAL A 351 10.79 -41.58 17.68
N TYR A 352 10.14 -41.30 16.57
CA TYR A 352 10.49 -41.88 15.28
C TYR A 352 11.94 -41.48 14.92
N ASP A 353 12.82 -42.46 14.87
CA ASP A 353 14.21 -42.32 14.47
C ASP A 353 14.59 -43.40 13.47
N ALA A 354 14.70 -43.07 12.22
CA ALA A 354 15.16 -43.95 11.17
C ALA A 354 16.56 -43.54 10.66
N SER A 355 17.34 -42.83 11.47
CA SER A 355 18.68 -42.34 11.12
C SER A 355 19.66 -43.49 10.74
N SER A 356 19.40 -44.72 11.20
CA SER A 356 20.16 -45.92 10.79
C SER A 356 20.09 -46.23 9.29
N LEU A 357 19.08 -45.72 8.58
CA LEU A 357 18.93 -45.85 7.10
C LEU A 357 19.76 -44.84 6.29
N GLY A 358 20.53 -43.99 6.96
CA GLY A 358 21.25 -42.88 6.33
C GLY A 358 20.35 -41.68 6.02
N GLU A 359 20.96 -40.56 5.63
CA GLU A 359 20.25 -39.33 5.31
C GLU A 359 19.36 -39.53 4.07
N TYR A 360 18.18 -38.85 4.09
CA TYR A 360 17.31 -38.77 2.93
C TYR A 360 17.88 -37.74 1.95
N ASP A 361 18.12 -38.13 0.70
CA ASP A 361 18.49 -37.20 -0.36
C ASP A 361 17.27 -36.87 -1.24
N PRO A 362 16.76 -35.63 -1.19
CA PRO A 362 15.61 -35.24 -2.01
C PRO A 362 15.86 -35.28 -3.51
N LYS A 363 17.10 -35.37 -3.96
CA LYS A 363 17.48 -35.42 -5.39
C LYS A 363 17.39 -36.82 -5.99
N LEU A 364 17.21 -37.85 -5.16
CA LEU A 364 17.15 -39.23 -5.64
C LEU A 364 16.00 -39.51 -6.61
N ASP A 365 14.86 -38.79 -6.49
CA ASP A 365 13.73 -38.94 -7.40
C ASP A 365 14.06 -38.58 -8.85
N LEU A 366 15.01 -37.68 -9.03
CA LEU A 366 15.54 -37.24 -10.33
C LEU A 366 17.08 -37.25 -10.30
N SER A 367 17.66 -38.34 -9.88
CA SER A 367 19.13 -38.49 -9.69
C SER A 367 19.95 -38.26 -10.98
N SER A 368 19.34 -38.45 -12.14
CA SER A 368 19.97 -38.17 -13.45
C SER A 368 19.88 -36.73 -13.90
N PHE A 369 19.15 -35.87 -13.17
CA PHE A 369 18.97 -34.46 -13.55
C PHE A 369 20.30 -33.71 -13.43
N ARG A 370 20.60 -32.88 -14.43
CA ARG A 370 21.76 -31.99 -14.48
C ARG A 370 21.32 -30.56 -14.65
N ASN A 371 21.90 -29.68 -13.85
CA ASN A 371 21.69 -28.25 -14.01
C ASN A 371 22.13 -27.79 -15.42
N PRO A 372 21.52 -26.77 -16.00
CA PRO A 372 21.91 -26.23 -17.29
C PRO A 372 23.38 -25.84 -17.29
N PRO A 373 24.17 -26.24 -18.33
CA PRO A 373 25.56 -25.80 -18.46
C PRO A 373 25.62 -24.31 -18.83
N ILE A 374 26.67 -23.63 -18.37
CA ILE A 374 26.84 -22.17 -18.53
C ILE A 374 26.98 -21.79 -20.03
N GLU A 375 27.43 -22.70 -20.86
CA GLU A 375 27.62 -22.57 -22.28
C GLU A 375 26.32 -22.33 -23.07
N LEU A 376 25.13 -22.62 -22.50
CA LEU A 376 23.83 -22.31 -23.07
C LEU A 376 23.55 -20.80 -23.07
N LEU A 377 24.23 -20.06 -22.19
CA LEU A 377 24.16 -18.61 -22.14
C LEU A 377 25.16 -17.98 -23.08
N LYS A 378 24.73 -16.97 -23.82
CA LYS A 378 25.51 -16.29 -24.81
C LYS A 378 26.62 -15.45 -24.18
N LYS A 379 27.81 -15.61 -24.71
CA LYS A 379 28.95 -14.74 -24.40
C LYS A 379 28.87 -13.52 -25.33
N TYR A 380 28.64 -12.35 -24.74
CA TYR A 380 28.78 -11.10 -25.46
C TYR A 380 30.26 -10.71 -25.40
N ASP A 381 30.82 -10.42 -26.57
CA ASP A 381 32.20 -9.96 -26.62
C ASP A 381 32.32 -8.66 -25.84
N VAL A 382 32.90 -8.76 -24.68
CA VAL A 382 33.47 -7.61 -23.99
C VAL A 382 34.75 -7.32 -24.79
N SER A 383 34.58 -6.65 -25.95
CA SER A 383 35.76 -6.05 -26.62
C SER A 383 36.46 -5.26 -25.53
N ASP A 384 37.78 -5.33 -25.51
CA ASP A 384 38.65 -4.58 -24.60
C ASP A 384 38.31 -3.08 -24.73
N HIS A 385 37.19 -2.69 -24.11
CA HIS A 385 36.83 -1.29 -23.97
C HIS A 385 37.81 -0.74 -22.94
N GLN A 386 38.98 -0.36 -23.39
CA GLN A 386 39.85 0.55 -22.65
C GLN A 386 38.94 1.74 -22.28
N VAL A 387 38.91 2.03 -20.99
CA VAL A 387 38.19 3.21 -20.46
C VAL A 387 38.63 4.39 -21.33
N ASP A 388 37.69 5.03 -22.03
CA ASP A 388 38.01 6.22 -22.80
C ASP A 388 38.36 7.37 -21.83
N MET A 389 39.69 7.49 -21.59
CA MET A 389 40.22 8.49 -20.67
C MET A 389 39.97 9.91 -21.18
N GLU A 390 39.88 10.10 -22.50
CA GLU A 390 39.61 11.42 -23.08
C GLU A 390 38.18 11.85 -22.81
N GLU A 391 37.21 10.93 -22.94
CA GLU A 391 35.82 11.18 -22.58
C GLU A 391 35.67 11.52 -21.09
N GLN A 392 36.34 10.74 -20.22
CA GLN A 392 36.30 10.96 -18.78
C GLN A 392 36.86 12.32 -18.36
N MET A 393 38.01 12.70 -18.93
CA MET A 393 38.64 14.02 -18.71
C MET A 393 37.76 15.16 -19.25
N ALA A 394 37.17 14.98 -20.43
CA ALA A 394 36.27 15.97 -21.03
C ALA A 394 35.04 16.18 -20.17
N ASN A 395 34.39 15.11 -19.69
CA ASN A 395 33.23 15.15 -18.82
C ASN A 395 33.55 15.79 -17.45
N GLN A 396 34.68 15.41 -16.84
CA GLN A 396 35.17 16.03 -15.60
C GLN A 396 35.34 17.55 -15.76
N LYS A 397 35.97 17.98 -16.86
CA LYS A 397 36.18 19.39 -17.14
C LYS A 397 34.85 20.14 -17.32
N ARG A 398 33.88 19.55 -18.05
CA ARG A 398 32.57 20.15 -18.29
C ARG A 398 31.78 20.27 -16.97
N ILE A 399 31.76 19.23 -16.14
CA ILE A 399 31.10 19.25 -14.81
C ILE A 399 31.70 20.38 -13.95
N LYS A 400 33.03 20.44 -13.89
CA LYS A 400 33.74 21.48 -13.14
C LYS A 400 33.41 22.89 -13.65
N GLN A 401 33.49 23.12 -14.93
CA GLN A 401 33.18 24.41 -15.54
C GLN A 401 31.72 24.83 -15.32
N THR A 402 30.78 23.87 -15.41
CA THR A 402 29.37 24.15 -15.16
C THR A 402 29.16 24.59 -13.72
N LEU A 403 29.69 23.87 -12.75
CA LEU A 403 29.54 24.21 -11.35
C LEU A 403 30.24 25.53 -10.99
N GLU A 404 31.42 25.79 -11.53
CA GLU A 404 32.14 27.07 -11.36
C GLU A 404 31.40 28.27 -11.98
N SER A 405 30.73 28.10 -13.13
CA SER A 405 29.92 29.16 -13.76
C SER A 405 28.72 29.58 -12.90
N PHE A 406 28.19 28.69 -12.03
CA PHE A 406 27.15 28.97 -11.07
C PHE A 406 27.68 29.37 -9.67
N GLY A 407 28.98 29.66 -9.59
CA GLY A 407 29.64 30.09 -8.34
C GLY A 407 29.77 28.97 -7.29
N ILE A 408 29.94 27.74 -7.75
CA ILE A 408 30.18 26.56 -6.89
C ILE A 408 31.60 26.08 -7.11
N SER A 409 32.45 26.28 -6.11
CA SER A 409 33.87 25.79 -6.12
C SER A 409 33.90 24.32 -5.69
N ILE A 410 34.81 23.57 -6.29
CA ILE A 410 34.94 22.12 -6.06
C ILE A 410 36.38 21.82 -5.63
N ALA A 411 36.52 21.09 -4.53
CA ALA A 411 37.82 20.66 -4.02
C ALA A 411 38.42 19.51 -4.85
N SER A 412 37.65 18.49 -5.20
CA SER A 412 38.10 17.36 -6.03
C SER A 412 36.93 16.66 -6.74
N ILE A 413 37.23 15.97 -7.84
CA ILE A 413 36.31 15.09 -8.57
C ILE A 413 37.02 13.75 -8.81
N LYS A 414 36.35 12.65 -8.39
CA LYS A 414 36.80 11.28 -8.64
C LYS A 414 35.81 10.61 -9.58
N ALA A 415 36.27 9.98 -10.66
CA ALA A 415 35.40 9.21 -11.55
C ALA A 415 35.53 7.71 -11.26
N THR A 416 34.38 7.00 -11.22
CA THR A 416 34.34 5.54 -11.17
C THR A 416 33.51 5.07 -12.36
N VAL A 417 34.15 4.37 -13.29
CA VAL A 417 33.52 3.92 -14.55
C VAL A 417 32.81 2.59 -14.30
N GLY A 418 31.50 2.58 -14.48
CA GLY A 418 30.68 1.38 -14.46
C GLY A 418 30.30 0.88 -15.86
N PRO A 419 29.50 -0.19 -15.96
CA PRO A 419 29.20 -0.81 -17.28
C PRO A 419 28.33 0.10 -18.16
N THR A 420 27.43 0.86 -17.63
CA THR A 420 26.46 1.72 -18.37
C THR A 420 26.56 3.19 -18.01
N ILE A 421 27.06 3.49 -16.83
CA ILE A 421 27.19 4.85 -16.30
C ILE A 421 28.55 5.04 -15.63
N THR A 422 29.02 6.28 -15.62
CA THR A 422 30.16 6.71 -14.81
C THR A 422 29.67 7.56 -13.64
N LEU A 423 30.13 7.23 -12.44
CA LEU A 423 29.89 7.99 -11.23
C LEU A 423 31.02 9.00 -10.99
N TYR A 424 30.68 10.28 -11.02
CA TYR A 424 31.60 11.37 -10.61
C TYR A 424 31.31 11.75 -9.17
N GLU A 425 32.20 11.39 -8.25
CA GLU A 425 32.14 11.78 -6.85
C GLU A 425 32.79 13.17 -6.70
N VAL A 426 31.97 14.17 -6.37
CA VAL A 426 32.37 15.56 -6.25
C VAL A 426 32.44 15.94 -4.77
N ILE A 427 33.56 16.54 -4.35
CA ILE A 427 33.71 17.15 -3.03
C ILE A 427 33.57 18.66 -3.21
N PRO A 428 32.48 19.29 -2.75
CA PRO A 428 32.35 20.74 -2.79
C PRO A 428 33.24 21.41 -1.74
N ASP A 429 33.64 22.64 -1.98
CA ASP A 429 34.33 23.46 -0.98
C ASP A 429 33.43 23.75 0.24
N THR A 430 34.04 24.14 1.35
CA THR A 430 33.32 24.49 2.59
C THR A 430 32.36 25.67 2.35
N GLY A 431 31.13 25.54 2.86
CA GLY A 431 30.08 26.57 2.75
C GLY A 431 29.15 26.42 1.53
N VAL A 432 29.36 25.44 0.65
CA VAL A 432 28.46 25.18 -0.45
C VAL A 432 27.24 24.39 0.00
N ARG A 433 26.03 24.94 -0.22
CA ARG A 433 24.78 24.23 0.08
C ARG A 433 24.52 23.11 -0.94
N ILE A 434 24.28 21.88 -0.47
CA ILE A 434 24.00 20.71 -1.30
C ILE A 434 22.83 20.92 -2.25
N SER A 435 21.75 21.59 -1.79
CA SER A 435 20.57 21.89 -2.61
C SER A 435 20.91 22.73 -3.86
N LYS A 436 21.95 23.60 -3.78
CA LYS A 436 22.36 24.42 -4.91
C LYS A 436 22.93 23.55 -6.07
N ILE A 437 23.67 22.50 -5.73
CA ILE A 437 24.20 21.55 -6.73
C ILE A 437 23.07 20.67 -7.28
N LYS A 438 22.16 20.20 -6.42
CA LYS A 438 21.04 19.36 -6.85
C LYS A 438 20.12 20.05 -7.85
N ASN A 439 19.92 21.35 -7.70
CA ASN A 439 19.07 22.12 -8.61
C ASN A 439 19.73 22.40 -9.99
N LEU A 440 21.00 22.08 -10.16
CA LEU A 440 21.73 22.23 -11.44
C LEU A 440 21.77 20.93 -12.26
N GLU A 441 20.94 19.95 -11.94
CA GLU A 441 20.89 18.66 -12.60
C GLU A 441 20.67 18.80 -14.12
N ASP A 442 19.67 19.59 -14.52
CA ASP A 442 19.34 19.85 -15.92
C ASP A 442 20.44 20.64 -16.65
N ASP A 443 21.06 21.61 -15.97
CA ASP A 443 22.14 22.42 -16.54
C ASP A 443 23.40 21.58 -16.79
N ILE A 444 23.72 20.69 -15.87
CA ILE A 444 24.84 19.75 -16.01
C ILE A 444 24.55 18.74 -17.13
N ALA A 445 23.33 18.19 -17.19
CA ALA A 445 22.91 17.26 -18.24
C ALA A 445 23.01 17.90 -19.63
N LEU A 446 22.56 19.14 -19.76
CA LEU A 446 22.64 19.91 -21.01
C LEU A 446 24.09 20.12 -21.45
N ASN A 447 24.99 20.54 -20.55
CA ASN A 447 26.41 20.78 -20.86
C ASN A 447 27.17 19.49 -21.19
N LEU A 448 26.78 18.37 -20.61
CA LEU A 448 27.33 17.05 -20.93
C LEU A 448 26.73 16.45 -22.20
N SER A 449 25.67 17.05 -22.76
CA SER A 449 24.89 16.49 -23.86
C SER A 449 24.37 15.08 -23.54
N ALA A 450 24.07 14.82 -22.26
CA ALA A 450 23.60 13.53 -21.77
C ALA A 450 22.05 13.47 -21.82
N LEU A 451 21.51 12.28 -22.12
CA LEU A 451 20.05 12.05 -22.16
C LEU A 451 19.36 12.19 -20.79
N GLY A 452 20.12 12.26 -19.72
CA GLY A 452 19.72 12.45 -18.35
C GLY A 452 20.89 12.10 -17.44
N ILE A 453 20.98 12.80 -16.33
CA ILE A 453 21.93 12.49 -15.25
C ILE A 453 21.12 12.25 -13.98
N ARG A 454 21.77 11.74 -12.94
CA ARG A 454 21.17 11.63 -11.61
C ARG A 454 22.15 12.13 -10.57
N ILE A 455 21.68 13.02 -9.68
CA ILE A 455 22.50 13.57 -8.59
C ILE A 455 22.12 12.91 -7.27
N ILE A 456 23.07 12.22 -6.64
CA ILE A 456 22.92 11.63 -5.29
C ILE A 456 23.61 12.56 -4.30
N ALA A 457 22.82 13.26 -3.52
CA ALA A 457 23.36 14.28 -2.60
C ALA A 457 22.59 14.32 -1.27
N PRO A 458 23.26 13.98 -0.15
CA PRO A 458 24.61 13.44 -0.03
C PRO A 458 24.69 11.95 -0.42
N MET A 459 25.89 11.46 -0.76
CA MET A 459 26.10 10.02 -0.92
C MET A 459 26.07 9.32 0.45
N PRO A 460 25.32 8.19 0.57
CA PRO A 460 25.26 7.43 1.82
C PRO A 460 26.65 7.03 2.33
N GLY A 461 26.95 7.32 3.59
CA GLY A 461 28.23 6.99 4.22
C GLY A 461 29.45 7.79 3.74
N LYS A 462 29.26 8.76 2.83
CA LYS A 462 30.34 9.61 2.31
C LYS A 462 29.92 11.08 2.36
N GLY A 463 30.86 11.97 2.67
CA GLY A 463 30.64 13.43 2.61
C GLY A 463 30.71 14.02 1.21
N THR A 464 30.42 13.24 0.17
CA THR A 464 30.55 13.59 -1.24
C THR A 464 29.20 13.65 -1.94
N ILE A 465 29.15 14.27 -3.09
CA ILE A 465 27.99 14.32 -4.00
C ILE A 465 28.33 13.44 -5.21
N GLY A 466 27.45 12.49 -5.52
CA GLY A 466 27.58 11.65 -6.70
C GLY A 466 26.79 12.22 -7.87
N ILE A 467 27.44 12.35 -9.03
CA ILE A 467 26.82 12.70 -10.31
C ILE A 467 26.95 11.48 -11.21
N GLU A 468 25.86 10.80 -11.50
CA GLU A 468 25.80 9.64 -12.38
C GLU A 468 25.55 10.10 -13.82
N VAL A 469 26.50 9.84 -14.71
CA VAL A 469 26.46 10.24 -16.12
C VAL A 469 26.43 8.99 -17.00
N PRO A 470 25.51 8.87 -17.97
CA PRO A 470 25.50 7.76 -18.93
C PRO A 470 26.79 7.70 -19.75
N ASN A 471 27.33 6.50 -19.90
CA ASN A 471 28.46 6.27 -20.82
C ASN A 471 28.01 6.43 -22.27
N LYS A 472 28.86 6.92 -23.13
CA LYS A 472 28.61 7.05 -24.57
C LYS A 472 28.36 5.69 -25.22
N ASP A 473 29.17 4.70 -24.85
CA ASP A 473 29.06 3.31 -25.30
C ASP A 473 28.80 2.36 -24.12
N PRO A 474 27.50 2.16 -23.72
CA PRO A 474 27.16 1.32 -22.60
C PRO A 474 27.40 -0.15 -22.88
N GLN A 475 28.03 -0.86 -21.94
CA GLN A 475 28.33 -2.29 -22.04
C GLN A 475 27.11 -3.14 -21.64
N ILE A 476 26.90 -4.24 -22.39
CA ILE A 476 25.89 -5.25 -22.03
C ILE A 476 26.46 -6.14 -20.92
N VAL A 477 25.78 -6.22 -19.81
CA VAL A 477 26.08 -7.19 -18.75
C VAL A 477 25.40 -8.50 -19.12
N SER A 478 26.17 -9.51 -19.56
CA SER A 478 25.65 -10.82 -19.96
C SER A 478 25.21 -11.65 -18.74
N MET A 479 24.13 -12.43 -18.86
CA MET A 479 23.71 -13.39 -17.83
C MET A 479 24.82 -14.43 -17.59
N GLN A 480 25.53 -14.85 -18.64
CA GLN A 480 26.66 -15.75 -18.53
C GLN A 480 27.72 -15.22 -17.55
N SER A 481 28.14 -13.95 -17.69
CA SER A 481 29.19 -13.37 -16.85
C SER A 481 28.86 -13.33 -15.36
N VAL A 482 27.59 -13.14 -15.01
CA VAL A 482 27.18 -13.07 -13.61
C VAL A 482 26.90 -14.44 -13.01
N VAL A 483 26.34 -15.39 -13.80
CA VAL A 483 26.13 -16.78 -13.37
C VAL A 483 27.47 -17.52 -13.22
N ALA A 484 28.44 -17.31 -14.14
CA ALA A 484 29.77 -17.90 -14.07
C ALA A 484 30.64 -17.37 -12.93
N SER A 485 30.17 -16.29 -12.26
CA SER A 485 30.99 -15.65 -11.23
C SER A 485 31.19 -16.53 -10.00
N ARG A 486 32.39 -16.45 -9.40
CA ARG A 486 32.70 -17.14 -8.16
C ARG A 486 31.72 -16.80 -7.03
N LYS A 487 31.31 -15.51 -6.92
CA LYS A 487 30.36 -15.03 -5.90
C LYS A 487 29.01 -15.74 -5.99
N PHE A 488 28.51 -16.01 -7.21
CA PHE A 488 27.25 -16.75 -7.40
C PHE A 488 27.44 -18.26 -7.21
N GLN A 489 28.49 -18.85 -7.77
CA GLN A 489 28.74 -20.30 -7.70
C GLN A 489 29.02 -20.80 -6.29
N GLU A 490 29.74 -20.05 -5.46
CA GLU A 490 30.07 -20.40 -4.06
C GLU A 490 29.05 -19.86 -3.05
N SER A 491 27.93 -19.26 -3.52
CA SER A 491 26.92 -18.66 -2.64
C SER A 491 26.26 -19.70 -1.73
N LYS A 492 26.13 -19.37 -0.45
CA LYS A 492 25.41 -20.16 0.58
C LYS A 492 23.94 -19.76 0.73
N TYR A 493 23.42 -18.94 -0.18
CA TYR A 493 22.02 -18.51 -0.14
C TYR A 493 21.10 -19.68 -0.49
N ASP A 494 19.92 -19.69 0.13
CA ASP A 494 18.93 -20.73 -0.14
C ASP A 494 18.27 -20.56 -1.51
N LEU A 495 17.89 -19.34 -1.85
CA LEU A 495 17.37 -19.00 -3.18
C LEU A 495 18.18 -17.82 -3.74
N PRO A 496 19.40 -18.08 -4.27
CA PRO A 496 20.25 -17.03 -4.80
C PRO A 496 19.72 -16.48 -6.11
N VAL A 497 19.49 -15.17 -6.14
CA VAL A 497 19.11 -14.42 -7.34
C VAL A 497 20.24 -13.45 -7.65
N VAL A 498 20.83 -13.58 -8.86
CA VAL A 498 21.80 -12.63 -9.39
C VAL A 498 21.13 -11.72 -10.40
N LEU A 499 21.14 -10.41 -10.12
CA LEU A 499 20.46 -9.45 -11.00
C LEU A 499 21.37 -8.84 -12.05
N GLY A 500 22.68 -8.67 -11.76
CA GLY A 500 23.55 -7.97 -12.67
C GLY A 500 24.78 -7.38 -11.99
N LYS A 501 25.16 -6.18 -12.41
CA LYS A 501 26.34 -5.47 -11.87
C LYS A 501 25.96 -4.08 -11.33
N THR A 502 26.61 -3.69 -10.25
CA THR A 502 26.52 -2.34 -9.68
C THR A 502 27.32 -1.33 -10.52
N ILE A 503 27.23 -0.05 -10.16
CA ILE A 503 28.02 1.03 -10.73
C ILE A 503 29.53 0.78 -10.57
N THR A 504 29.93 0.13 -9.46
CA THR A 504 31.31 -0.25 -9.18
C THR A 504 31.77 -1.52 -9.90
N ASN A 505 30.97 -2.01 -10.86
CA ASN A 505 31.19 -3.25 -11.61
C ASN A 505 31.20 -4.53 -10.75
N GLU A 506 30.70 -4.45 -9.51
CA GLU A 506 30.52 -5.60 -8.62
C GLU A 506 29.24 -6.35 -8.94
N ILE A 507 29.27 -7.67 -8.77
CA ILE A 507 28.08 -8.50 -8.96
C ILE A 507 27.08 -8.25 -7.84
N PHE A 508 25.87 -7.89 -8.23
CA PHE A 508 24.74 -7.71 -7.34
C PHE A 508 23.89 -8.98 -7.31
N MET A 509 23.77 -9.55 -6.13
CA MET A 509 22.93 -10.73 -5.86
C MET A 509 22.30 -10.66 -4.48
N PHE A 510 21.14 -11.27 -4.34
CA PHE A 510 20.40 -11.35 -3.06
C PHE A 510 19.79 -12.74 -2.84
N ASP A 511 19.41 -13.02 -1.59
CA ASP A 511 18.70 -14.23 -1.20
C ASP A 511 17.20 -13.96 -1.15
N LEU A 512 16.41 -14.59 -2.00
CA LEU A 512 14.96 -14.43 -2.02
C LEU A 512 14.31 -14.90 -0.71
N CYS A 513 14.92 -15.83 0.03
CA CYS A 513 14.44 -16.24 1.34
C CYS A 513 14.58 -15.14 2.41
N LYS A 514 15.59 -14.31 2.30
CA LYS A 514 15.76 -13.14 3.20
C LYS A 514 14.86 -11.99 2.81
N MET A 515 14.58 -11.84 1.52
CA MET A 515 13.67 -10.86 0.93
C MET A 515 12.45 -11.58 0.33
N PRO A 516 11.52 -12.06 1.16
CA PRO A 516 10.59 -13.11 0.78
C PRO A 516 9.63 -12.72 -0.35
N HIS A 517 9.37 -11.42 -0.51
CA HIS A 517 8.45 -10.90 -1.50
C HIS A 517 9.07 -9.69 -2.20
N LEU A 518 9.00 -9.71 -3.53
CA LEU A 518 9.62 -8.72 -4.40
C LEU A 518 8.56 -8.04 -5.26
N LEU A 519 8.52 -6.72 -5.21
CA LEU A 519 7.75 -5.89 -6.15
C LEU A 519 8.66 -5.44 -7.28
N VAL A 520 8.25 -5.71 -8.53
CA VAL A 520 8.96 -5.31 -9.74
C VAL A 520 8.09 -4.36 -10.55
N ALA A 521 8.59 -3.18 -10.89
CA ALA A 521 7.83 -2.26 -11.73
C ALA A 521 8.73 -1.53 -12.73
N GLY A 522 8.14 -1.10 -13.85
CA GLY A 522 8.84 -0.35 -14.88
C GLY A 522 7.99 -0.15 -16.13
N ALA A 523 8.27 0.89 -16.91
CA ALA A 523 7.57 1.14 -18.15
C ALA A 523 7.86 0.06 -19.20
N THR A 524 6.98 -0.08 -20.17
CA THR A 524 7.10 -1.05 -21.27
C THR A 524 8.44 -0.87 -22.02
N GLY A 525 9.15 -1.98 -22.28
CA GLY A 525 10.42 -1.98 -22.99
C GLY A 525 11.63 -1.50 -22.17
N GLN A 526 11.48 -1.24 -20.86
CA GLN A 526 12.58 -0.73 -20.03
C GLN A 526 13.39 -1.83 -19.31
N GLY A 527 13.03 -3.11 -19.49
CA GLY A 527 13.79 -4.25 -18.97
C GLY A 527 13.07 -5.11 -17.91
N LYS A 528 11.78 -4.85 -17.61
CA LYS A 528 10.99 -5.64 -16.63
C LYS A 528 11.03 -7.15 -16.94
N SER A 529 10.72 -7.53 -18.16
CA SER A 529 10.72 -8.95 -18.60
C SER A 529 12.10 -9.57 -18.53
N VAL A 530 13.14 -8.82 -18.94
CA VAL A 530 14.52 -9.27 -18.79
C VAL A 530 14.89 -9.50 -17.32
N GLY A 531 14.45 -8.61 -16.43
CA GLY A 531 14.65 -8.77 -14.98
C GLY A 531 13.97 -10.01 -14.42
N LEU A 532 12.72 -10.29 -14.83
CA LEU A 532 12.01 -11.51 -14.41
C LEU A 532 12.72 -12.77 -14.96
N ASN A 533 13.14 -12.74 -16.21
CA ASN A 533 13.92 -13.84 -16.81
C ASN A 533 15.26 -14.03 -16.10
N ALA A 534 15.96 -12.96 -15.71
CA ALA A 534 17.19 -13.05 -14.92
C ALA A 534 16.96 -13.72 -13.56
N VAL A 535 15.83 -13.41 -12.88
CA VAL A 535 15.46 -14.05 -11.63
C VAL A 535 15.19 -15.55 -11.83
N ILE A 536 14.34 -15.91 -12.79
CA ILE A 536 14.00 -17.32 -13.07
C ILE A 536 15.25 -18.10 -13.46
N THR A 537 16.05 -17.57 -14.40
CA THR A 537 17.30 -18.18 -14.85
C THR A 537 18.28 -18.40 -13.70
N SER A 538 18.45 -17.42 -12.81
CA SER A 538 19.31 -17.57 -11.62
C SER A 538 18.91 -18.79 -10.77
N LEU A 539 17.62 -18.97 -10.56
CA LEU A 539 17.08 -20.07 -9.76
C LEU A 539 17.20 -21.42 -10.48
N LEU A 540 16.97 -21.47 -11.80
CA LEU A 540 17.12 -22.68 -12.61
C LEU A 540 18.58 -23.19 -12.67
N TYR A 541 19.55 -22.28 -12.65
CA TYR A 541 20.98 -22.65 -12.63
C TYR A 541 21.46 -23.17 -11.28
N ARG A 542 20.70 -22.93 -10.20
CA ARG A 542 21.18 -23.21 -8.85
C ARG A 542 20.38 -24.26 -8.11
N LYS A 543 19.10 -24.43 -8.41
CA LYS A 543 18.19 -25.27 -7.66
C LYS A 543 17.76 -26.51 -8.46
N HIS A 544 17.73 -27.64 -7.78
CA HIS A 544 17.23 -28.89 -8.32
C HIS A 544 15.67 -28.86 -8.35
N PRO A 545 14.99 -29.55 -9.30
CA PRO A 545 13.52 -29.59 -9.37
C PRO A 545 12.82 -30.09 -8.09
N SER A 546 13.48 -30.95 -7.30
CA SER A 546 12.96 -31.40 -6.01
C SER A 546 12.98 -30.31 -4.92
N GLU A 547 13.85 -29.29 -5.08
CA GLU A 547 14.02 -28.22 -4.08
C GLU A 547 13.21 -26.97 -4.37
N LEU A 548 12.72 -26.78 -5.62
CA LEU A 548 12.05 -25.56 -6.07
C LEU A 548 10.90 -25.85 -7.01
N LYS A 549 9.79 -25.13 -6.81
CA LYS A 549 8.64 -25.10 -7.72
C LYS A 549 8.21 -23.66 -8.02
N PHE A 550 7.74 -23.44 -9.24
CA PHE A 550 7.19 -22.16 -9.68
C PHE A 550 5.69 -22.23 -9.90
N VAL A 551 5.00 -21.18 -9.52
CA VAL A 551 3.63 -20.86 -9.93
C VAL A 551 3.72 -19.63 -10.83
N LEU A 552 3.50 -19.81 -12.13
CA LEU A 552 3.64 -18.74 -13.13
C LEU A 552 2.28 -18.22 -13.57
N VAL A 553 2.08 -16.90 -13.43
CA VAL A 553 0.83 -16.21 -13.79
C VAL A 553 1.16 -15.17 -14.87
N ASP A 554 0.59 -15.37 -16.06
CA ASP A 554 0.78 -14.52 -17.24
C ASP A 554 -0.55 -14.21 -17.91
N PRO A 555 -1.28 -13.19 -17.47
CA PRO A 555 -2.58 -12.85 -18.04
C PRO A 555 -2.53 -12.41 -19.51
N LYS A 556 -1.35 -12.01 -20.00
CA LYS A 556 -1.13 -11.57 -21.39
C LYS A 556 -0.68 -12.67 -22.34
N MET A 557 -0.29 -13.83 -21.83
CA MET A 557 0.25 -14.97 -22.60
C MET A 557 1.51 -14.63 -23.44
N VAL A 558 2.34 -13.72 -22.96
CA VAL A 558 3.50 -13.20 -23.72
C VAL A 558 4.84 -13.61 -23.11
N GLU A 559 4.97 -13.49 -21.79
CA GLU A 559 6.27 -13.55 -21.13
C GLU A 559 6.63 -14.96 -20.65
N PHE A 560 5.66 -15.69 -20.08
CA PHE A 560 5.94 -16.99 -19.44
C PHE A 560 5.55 -18.20 -20.28
N GLY A 561 4.99 -18.01 -21.47
CA GLY A 561 4.66 -19.11 -22.37
C GLY A 561 5.84 -20.02 -22.68
N ILE A 562 7.05 -19.45 -22.77
CA ILE A 562 8.34 -20.14 -23.01
C ILE A 562 8.67 -21.17 -21.91
N TYR A 563 8.24 -20.96 -20.67
CA TYR A 563 8.50 -21.86 -19.54
C TYR A 563 7.50 -23.02 -19.43
N SER A 564 6.51 -23.13 -20.30
CA SER A 564 5.46 -24.18 -20.24
C SER A 564 6.05 -25.58 -20.27
N ASP A 565 7.13 -25.81 -21.01
CA ASP A 565 7.79 -27.11 -21.15
C ASP A 565 8.51 -27.58 -19.86
N LEU A 566 8.67 -26.68 -18.88
CA LEU A 566 9.18 -27.01 -17.54
C LEU A 566 8.13 -27.66 -16.63
N GLU A 567 6.91 -27.93 -17.12
CA GLU A 567 5.78 -28.43 -16.35
C GLU A 567 6.16 -29.64 -15.47
N ARG A 568 6.84 -30.62 -16.03
CA ARG A 568 7.22 -31.87 -15.35
C ARG A 568 8.42 -31.74 -14.41
N HIS A 569 9.07 -30.57 -14.36
CA HIS A 569 10.27 -30.36 -13.55
C HIS A 569 10.00 -29.32 -12.45
N TYR A 570 9.64 -28.11 -12.84
CA TYR A 570 9.61 -26.97 -11.93
C TYR A 570 8.24 -26.34 -11.70
N LEU A 571 7.23 -26.66 -12.53
CA LEU A 571 5.96 -25.96 -12.40
C LEU A 571 4.99 -26.65 -11.43
N ALA A 572 4.22 -25.81 -10.75
CA ALA A 572 3.11 -26.21 -9.91
C ALA A 572 1.78 -25.73 -10.53
N LYS A 573 0.76 -26.60 -10.49
CA LYS A 573 -0.58 -26.27 -11.02
C LYS A 573 -1.71 -26.84 -10.17
N LEU A 574 -2.92 -26.37 -10.40
CA LEU A 574 -4.12 -26.99 -9.84
C LEU A 574 -4.36 -28.36 -10.49
N PRO A 575 -4.93 -29.32 -9.78
CA PRO A 575 -5.22 -30.66 -10.33
C PRO A 575 -6.05 -30.63 -11.62
N ASP A 576 -7.02 -29.72 -11.69
CA ASP A 576 -7.95 -29.59 -12.84
C ASP A 576 -7.46 -28.59 -13.92
N ALA A 577 -6.23 -28.08 -13.81
CA ALA A 577 -5.70 -27.15 -14.78
C ALA A 577 -5.07 -27.86 -15.99
N ASP A 578 -5.47 -27.51 -17.20
CA ASP A 578 -4.91 -28.05 -18.45
C ASP A 578 -3.47 -27.58 -18.67
N LYS A 579 -3.16 -26.33 -18.28
CA LYS A 579 -1.84 -25.69 -18.44
C LYS A 579 -1.26 -25.28 -17.09
N ALA A 580 0.05 -25.40 -16.98
CA ALA A 580 0.77 -25.01 -15.77
C ALA A 580 1.00 -23.49 -15.67
N VAL A 581 1.10 -22.76 -16.80
CA VAL A 581 1.13 -21.31 -16.84
C VAL A 581 -0.30 -20.77 -16.85
N ILE A 582 -0.64 -19.97 -15.85
CA ILE A 582 -2.01 -19.56 -15.58
C ILE A 582 -2.27 -18.21 -16.26
N THR A 583 -3.32 -18.18 -17.08
CA THR A 583 -3.66 -17.01 -17.92
C THR A 583 -5.02 -16.41 -17.61
N ASP A 584 -5.94 -17.21 -17.08
CA ASP A 584 -7.31 -16.82 -16.76
C ASP A 584 -7.41 -16.27 -15.33
N CYS A 585 -8.07 -15.11 -15.16
CA CYS A 585 -8.18 -14.42 -13.89
C CYS A 585 -8.88 -15.25 -12.79
N THR A 586 -9.93 -16.02 -13.17
CA THR A 586 -10.64 -16.88 -12.22
C THR A 586 -9.74 -18.02 -11.75
N LYS A 587 -9.00 -18.63 -12.66
CA LYS A 587 -8.01 -19.67 -12.33
C LYS A 587 -6.86 -19.09 -11.47
N VAL A 588 -6.46 -17.83 -11.68
CA VAL A 588 -5.47 -17.16 -10.83
C VAL A 588 -5.97 -17.04 -9.40
N ILE A 589 -7.23 -16.59 -9.19
CA ILE A 589 -7.83 -16.49 -7.85
C ILE A 589 -7.85 -17.87 -7.16
N MET A 590 -8.31 -18.89 -7.88
CA MET A 590 -8.34 -20.26 -7.37
C MET A 590 -6.94 -20.77 -6.99
N THR A 591 -5.94 -20.48 -7.85
CA THR A 591 -4.55 -20.89 -7.59
C THR A 591 -3.95 -20.16 -6.39
N LEU A 592 -4.17 -18.85 -6.25
CA LEU A 592 -3.67 -18.09 -5.09
C LEU A 592 -4.30 -18.56 -3.78
N ASN A 593 -5.59 -18.90 -3.79
CA ASN A 593 -6.25 -19.50 -2.62
C ASN A 593 -5.73 -20.91 -2.34
N SER A 594 -5.45 -21.70 -3.37
CA SER A 594 -4.79 -23.01 -3.23
C SER A 594 -3.39 -22.89 -2.63
N VAL A 595 -2.61 -21.87 -3.04
CA VAL A 595 -1.31 -21.57 -2.41
C VAL A 595 -1.48 -21.16 -0.94
N CYS A 596 -2.55 -20.43 -0.60
CA CYS A 596 -2.87 -20.14 0.82
C CYS A 596 -3.17 -21.42 1.59
N LYS A 597 -3.85 -22.39 1.00
CA LYS A 597 -4.11 -23.68 1.64
C LYS A 597 -2.82 -24.48 1.81
N GLU A 598 -1.99 -24.58 0.78
CA GLU A 598 -0.65 -25.22 0.89
C GLU A 598 0.19 -24.56 2.00
N MET A 599 0.10 -23.24 2.13
CA MET A 599 0.75 -22.52 3.23
C MET A 599 0.25 -22.98 4.59
N ASP A 600 -1.06 -23.08 4.77
CA ASP A 600 -1.66 -23.54 6.04
C ASP A 600 -1.32 -25.01 6.34
N ASP A 601 -1.41 -25.90 5.35
CA ASP A 601 -1.02 -27.31 5.46
C ASP A 601 0.46 -27.44 5.86
N ARG A 602 1.35 -26.61 5.32
CA ARG A 602 2.75 -26.55 5.73
C ARG A 602 2.94 -26.09 7.16
N TYR A 603 2.16 -25.09 7.61
CA TYR A 603 2.20 -24.67 9.02
C TYR A 603 1.78 -25.78 9.97
N GLU A 604 0.78 -26.60 9.62
CA GLU A 604 0.41 -27.78 10.41
C GLU A 604 1.57 -28.77 10.51
N LEU A 605 2.27 -29.03 9.40
CA LEU A 605 3.43 -29.90 9.42
C LEU A 605 4.59 -29.34 10.24
N LEU A 606 4.84 -28.02 10.21
CA LEU A 606 5.82 -27.37 11.06
C LEU A 606 5.46 -27.51 12.55
N MET A 607 4.18 -27.33 12.91
CA MET A 607 3.70 -27.53 14.29
C MET A 607 3.88 -28.96 14.75
N LYS A 608 3.48 -29.95 13.93
CA LYS A 608 3.66 -31.41 14.24
C LYS A 608 5.13 -31.75 14.39
N ALA A 609 6.03 -31.10 13.65
CA ALA A 609 7.49 -31.35 13.73
C ALA A 609 8.18 -30.52 14.84
N HIS A 610 7.45 -29.64 15.55
CA HIS A 610 7.99 -28.72 16.55
C HIS A 610 9.17 -27.86 16.03
N VAL A 611 9.00 -27.25 14.85
CA VAL A 611 10.00 -26.39 14.22
C VAL A 611 9.39 -25.06 13.78
N ARG A 612 10.24 -24.03 13.58
CA ARG A 612 9.79 -22.67 13.29
C ARG A 612 9.75 -22.32 11.81
N ASN A 613 10.50 -23.03 10.98
CA ASN A 613 10.66 -22.71 9.57
C ASN A 613 10.96 -23.96 8.72
N ILE A 614 10.79 -23.80 7.40
CA ILE A 614 11.00 -24.86 6.41
C ILE A 614 12.42 -25.43 6.43
N LYS A 615 13.45 -24.64 6.77
CA LYS A 615 14.83 -25.10 6.78
C LYS A 615 15.06 -26.11 7.90
N GLU A 616 14.60 -25.77 9.11
CA GLU A 616 14.65 -26.67 10.26
C GLU A 616 13.83 -27.94 10.01
N TYR A 617 12.65 -27.78 9.36
CA TYR A 617 11.79 -28.88 8.99
C TYR A 617 12.48 -29.85 8.02
N ASN A 618 12.98 -29.31 6.90
CA ASN A 618 13.66 -30.11 5.88
C ASN A 618 14.94 -30.75 6.43
N ALA A 619 15.69 -30.08 7.31
CA ALA A 619 16.85 -30.65 7.99
C ALA A 619 16.46 -31.86 8.86
N LYS A 620 15.36 -31.77 9.66
CA LYS A 620 14.82 -32.88 10.42
C LYS A 620 14.31 -34.01 9.52
N PHE A 621 13.70 -33.70 8.37
CA PHE A 621 13.23 -34.68 7.40
C PHE A 621 14.39 -35.44 6.74
N ILE A 622 15.43 -34.70 6.32
CA ILE A 622 16.65 -35.23 5.73
C ILE A 622 17.37 -36.16 6.71
N SER A 623 17.46 -35.79 7.99
CA SER A 623 18.04 -36.61 9.05
C SER A 623 17.12 -37.74 9.51
N ARG A 624 15.96 -37.97 8.85
CA ARG A 624 14.95 -39.03 9.10
C ARG A 624 14.34 -39.05 10.51
N HIS A 625 14.24 -37.87 11.17
CA HIS A 625 13.55 -37.76 12.45
C HIS A 625 12.04 -37.44 12.30
N LEU A 626 11.52 -37.41 11.08
CA LEU A 626 10.10 -37.19 10.79
C LEU A 626 9.51 -38.41 10.07
N ASN A 627 8.41 -38.95 10.61
CA ASN A 627 7.79 -40.17 10.06
C ASN A 627 6.91 -39.80 8.83
N PRO A 628 7.23 -40.33 7.62
CA PRO A 628 6.41 -40.12 6.43
C PRO A 628 4.98 -40.67 6.56
N GLU A 629 4.75 -41.74 7.34
CA GLU A 629 3.43 -42.34 7.58
C GLU A 629 2.49 -41.39 8.35
N LYS A 630 3.05 -40.44 9.15
CA LYS A 630 2.31 -39.38 9.83
C LYS A 630 2.06 -38.19 8.91
N GLY A 631 2.31 -38.30 7.59
CA GLY A 631 2.07 -37.28 6.56
C GLY A 631 3.24 -36.31 6.35
N HIS A 632 4.39 -36.54 7.01
CA HIS A 632 5.57 -35.71 6.76
C HIS A 632 6.16 -35.97 5.39
N LYS A 633 6.51 -34.92 4.67
CA LYS A 633 7.11 -34.97 3.34
C LYS A 633 8.19 -33.89 3.21
N PHE A 634 9.16 -34.09 2.33
CA PHE A 634 10.10 -32.99 1.99
C PHE A 634 9.35 -31.82 1.35
N MET A 635 9.62 -30.61 1.77
CA MET A 635 8.94 -29.40 1.28
C MET A 635 9.85 -28.62 0.32
N PRO A 636 9.56 -28.56 -0.99
CA PRO A 636 10.25 -27.67 -1.89
C PRO A 636 9.87 -26.21 -1.60
N PHE A 637 10.77 -25.26 -1.92
CA PHE A 637 10.41 -23.88 -2.00
C PHE A 637 9.40 -23.65 -3.12
N ILE A 638 8.46 -22.74 -2.94
CA ILE A 638 7.51 -22.32 -3.99
C ILE A 638 7.71 -20.84 -4.27
N VAL A 639 7.93 -20.50 -5.53
CA VAL A 639 8.05 -19.10 -5.98
C VAL A 639 6.88 -18.78 -6.92
N VAL A 640 5.99 -17.92 -6.45
CA VAL A 640 4.85 -17.41 -7.24
C VAL A 640 5.30 -16.17 -7.99
N ILE A 641 5.19 -16.16 -9.31
CA ILE A 641 5.59 -15.02 -10.15
C ILE A 641 4.40 -14.54 -10.97
N ILE A 642 4.05 -13.28 -10.83
CA ILE A 642 2.96 -12.62 -11.56
C ILE A 642 3.58 -11.57 -12.48
N ASP A 643 3.43 -11.71 -13.81
CA ASP A 643 4.01 -10.79 -14.78
C ASP A 643 3.33 -9.41 -14.80
N GLU A 644 2.01 -9.37 -14.80
CA GLU A 644 1.27 -8.11 -14.82
C GLU A 644 0.14 -8.10 -13.77
N PHE A 645 0.50 -7.69 -12.58
CA PHE A 645 -0.45 -7.58 -11.46
C PHE A 645 -1.53 -6.53 -11.72
N GLY A 646 -1.21 -5.46 -12.48
CA GLY A 646 -2.14 -4.40 -12.77
C GLY A 646 -3.39 -4.87 -13.50
N ASP A 647 -3.26 -5.80 -14.44
CA ASP A 647 -4.41 -6.32 -15.20
C ASP A 647 -5.32 -7.20 -14.32
N LEU A 648 -4.73 -7.94 -13.39
CA LEU A 648 -5.47 -8.81 -12.47
C LEU A 648 -6.24 -8.00 -11.41
N ILE A 649 -5.62 -7.00 -10.79
CA ILE A 649 -6.28 -6.20 -9.75
C ILE A 649 -7.39 -5.33 -10.33
N MET A 650 -7.24 -4.88 -11.59
CA MET A 650 -8.29 -4.14 -12.28
C MET A 650 -9.51 -4.98 -12.62
N GLN A 651 -9.35 -6.30 -12.80
CA GLN A 651 -10.44 -7.23 -13.11
C GLN A 651 -11.16 -7.73 -11.85
N ALA A 652 -10.41 -8.17 -10.85
CA ALA A 652 -10.94 -8.88 -9.68
C ALA A 652 -10.75 -8.12 -8.35
N GLY A 653 -10.03 -7.01 -8.33
CA GLY A 653 -9.91 -6.14 -7.16
C GLY A 653 -9.51 -6.86 -5.88
N LYS A 654 -10.38 -6.82 -4.86
CA LYS A 654 -10.13 -7.41 -3.54
C LYS A 654 -10.01 -8.93 -3.53
N GLU A 655 -10.62 -9.62 -4.48
CA GLU A 655 -10.58 -11.09 -4.54
C GLU A 655 -9.16 -11.61 -4.80
N ILE A 656 -8.35 -10.85 -5.52
CA ILE A 656 -6.92 -11.13 -5.75
C ILE A 656 -6.04 -10.51 -4.67
N GLU A 657 -6.35 -9.28 -4.21
CA GLU A 657 -5.54 -8.59 -3.21
C GLU A 657 -5.50 -9.37 -1.89
N THR A 658 -6.62 -9.96 -1.46
CA THR A 658 -6.74 -10.67 -0.18
C THR A 658 -5.80 -11.90 -0.09
N PRO A 659 -5.79 -12.86 -1.02
CA PRO A 659 -4.87 -14.00 -0.96
C PRO A 659 -3.40 -13.56 -1.13
N ILE A 660 -3.09 -12.57 -1.96
CA ILE A 660 -1.74 -12.01 -2.09
C ILE A 660 -1.26 -11.43 -0.77
N ALA A 661 -2.08 -10.62 -0.10
CA ALA A 661 -1.74 -10.06 1.20
C ALA A 661 -1.51 -11.15 2.25
N ARG A 662 -2.34 -12.19 2.28
CA ARG A 662 -2.22 -13.34 3.20
C ARG A 662 -0.92 -14.09 2.99
N ILE A 663 -0.57 -14.41 1.74
CA ILE A 663 0.70 -15.06 1.38
C ILE A 663 1.87 -14.15 1.80
N ALA A 664 1.84 -12.87 1.42
CA ALA A 664 2.92 -11.95 1.70
C ALA A 664 3.17 -11.72 3.21
N GLN A 665 2.15 -11.84 4.05
CA GLN A 665 2.27 -11.70 5.50
C GLN A 665 2.81 -12.94 6.20
N LYS A 666 2.47 -14.14 5.70
CA LYS A 666 2.68 -15.37 6.48
C LYS A 666 3.59 -16.39 5.79
N ALA A 667 3.73 -16.40 4.47
CA ALA A 667 4.31 -17.51 3.74
C ALA A 667 5.84 -17.68 3.85
N ARG A 668 6.57 -16.67 4.36
CA ARG A 668 8.03 -16.70 4.50
C ARG A 668 8.54 -17.91 5.28
N ALA A 669 7.94 -18.20 6.42
CA ALA A 669 8.39 -19.29 7.29
C ALA A 669 8.22 -20.67 6.64
N VAL A 670 7.23 -20.84 5.78
CA VAL A 670 6.92 -22.10 5.10
C VAL A 670 7.54 -22.23 3.70
N GLY A 671 8.43 -21.28 3.33
CA GLY A 671 9.21 -21.33 2.09
C GLY A 671 8.40 -21.03 0.83
N ILE A 672 7.36 -20.20 0.94
CA ILE A 672 6.61 -19.69 -0.21
C ILE A 672 6.96 -18.21 -0.39
N HIS A 673 7.41 -17.84 -1.58
CA HIS A 673 7.86 -16.51 -1.94
C HIS A 673 7.05 -16.00 -3.11
N MET A 674 6.89 -14.66 -3.20
CA MET A 674 6.09 -14.07 -4.25
C MET A 674 6.81 -12.91 -4.92
N ILE A 675 6.75 -12.88 -6.23
CA ILE A 675 7.24 -11.78 -7.07
C ILE A 675 6.06 -11.25 -7.87
N ILE A 676 5.69 -10.00 -7.62
CA ILE A 676 4.64 -9.33 -8.40
C ILE A 676 5.27 -8.27 -9.28
N ALA A 677 4.90 -8.27 -10.55
CA ALA A 677 5.40 -7.29 -11.50
C ALA A 677 4.26 -6.49 -12.13
N THR A 678 4.53 -5.23 -12.51
CA THR A 678 3.57 -4.38 -13.22
C THR A 678 4.26 -3.36 -14.11
N GLN A 679 3.63 -3.05 -15.24
CA GLN A 679 4.03 -1.96 -16.14
C GLN A 679 3.28 -0.65 -15.81
N ARG A 680 2.31 -0.70 -14.87
CA ARG A 680 1.45 0.43 -14.50
C ARG A 680 1.60 0.74 -13.00
N PRO A 681 2.68 1.44 -12.60
CA PRO A 681 2.97 1.70 -11.20
C PRO A 681 2.11 2.83 -10.61
N SER A 682 0.79 2.68 -10.64
CA SER A 682 -0.15 3.62 -10.03
C SER A 682 -0.50 3.22 -8.59
N THR A 683 -0.96 4.18 -7.79
CA THR A 683 -1.39 3.96 -6.39
C THR A 683 -2.60 3.03 -6.27
N ASN A 684 -3.40 2.92 -7.33
CA ASN A 684 -4.54 1.99 -7.39
C ASN A 684 -4.11 0.54 -7.60
N ILE A 685 -2.91 0.31 -8.14
CA ILE A 685 -2.33 -1.02 -8.38
C ILE A 685 -1.36 -1.36 -7.26
N ILE A 686 -0.42 -0.48 -6.95
CA ILE A 686 0.55 -0.64 -5.86
C ILE A 686 -0.07 0.00 -4.61
N THR A 687 -1.00 -0.72 -3.98
CA THR A 687 -1.71 -0.27 -2.79
C THR A 687 -0.81 -0.22 -1.55
N GLY A 688 -1.26 0.45 -0.49
CA GLY A 688 -0.55 0.47 0.80
C GLY A 688 -0.35 -0.94 1.38
N ILE A 689 -1.29 -1.86 1.16
CA ILE A 689 -1.20 -3.26 1.60
C ILE A 689 -0.05 -3.97 0.88
N ILE A 690 0.06 -3.79 -0.44
CA ILE A 690 1.15 -4.36 -1.23
C ILE A 690 2.50 -3.78 -0.78
N LYS A 691 2.61 -2.46 -0.63
CA LYS A 691 3.86 -1.80 -0.22
C LYS A 691 4.34 -2.25 1.17
N ALA A 692 3.42 -2.43 2.12
CA ALA A 692 3.75 -2.87 3.48
C ALA A 692 4.29 -4.31 3.53
N ASN A 693 3.84 -5.18 2.63
CA ASN A 693 4.16 -6.60 2.65
C ASN A 693 5.25 -7.02 1.64
N PHE A 694 5.63 -6.11 0.71
CA PHE A 694 6.71 -6.31 -0.25
C PHE A 694 7.89 -5.40 0.07
N PRO A 695 8.80 -5.81 0.97
CA PRO A 695 9.89 -4.96 1.44
C PRO A 695 11.00 -4.78 0.41
N ALA A 696 11.20 -5.76 -0.47
CA ALA A 696 12.13 -5.66 -1.58
C ALA A 696 11.43 -5.08 -2.80
N ARG A 697 12.05 -4.07 -3.42
CA ARG A 697 11.46 -3.37 -4.55
C ARG A 697 12.49 -3.16 -5.65
N MET A 698 12.09 -3.45 -6.86
CA MET A 698 12.90 -3.30 -8.07
C MET A 698 12.18 -2.38 -9.04
N ALA A 699 12.74 -1.21 -9.28
CA ALA A 699 12.20 -0.25 -10.22
C ALA A 699 13.11 -0.13 -11.44
N PHE A 700 12.62 -0.54 -12.59
CA PHE A 700 13.17 -0.16 -13.90
C PHE A 700 12.74 1.27 -14.23
N ARG A 701 13.26 1.81 -15.34
CA ARG A 701 12.91 3.16 -15.75
C ARG A 701 11.38 3.34 -15.83
N VAL A 702 10.90 4.43 -15.26
CA VAL A 702 9.53 4.93 -15.37
C VAL A 702 9.54 6.31 -16.00
N MET A 703 8.39 6.77 -16.49
CA MET A 703 8.31 8.05 -17.18
C MET A 703 8.18 9.23 -16.21
N GLN A 704 7.48 9.04 -15.10
CA GLN A 704 7.17 10.10 -14.15
C GLN A 704 7.83 9.86 -12.79
N MET A 705 8.18 10.96 -12.10
CA MET A 705 8.72 10.91 -10.75
C MET A 705 7.70 10.31 -9.74
N VAL A 706 6.41 10.55 -9.96
CA VAL A 706 5.33 10.01 -9.12
C VAL A 706 5.33 8.49 -9.15
N ASP A 707 5.56 7.88 -10.32
CA ASP A 707 5.68 6.42 -10.46
C ASP A 707 6.86 5.87 -9.66
N SER A 708 8.00 6.58 -9.69
CA SER A 708 9.17 6.22 -8.87
C SER A 708 8.84 6.22 -7.38
N ARG A 709 8.16 7.28 -6.89
CA ARG A 709 7.71 7.38 -5.51
C ARG A 709 6.68 6.31 -5.16
N THR A 710 5.80 5.95 -6.10
CA THR A 710 4.83 4.87 -5.88
C THR A 710 5.51 3.52 -5.66
N ILE A 711 6.59 3.23 -6.41
CA ILE A 711 7.33 1.96 -6.30
C ILE A 711 8.29 1.98 -5.10
N LEU A 712 9.18 2.99 -5.05
CA LEU A 712 10.35 3.01 -4.17
C LEU A 712 10.18 3.87 -2.90
N ASP A 713 9.08 4.62 -2.77
CA ASP A 713 8.92 5.71 -1.80
C ASP A 713 9.97 6.85 -1.96
N ALA A 714 10.74 6.81 -3.05
CA ALA A 714 11.80 7.76 -3.36
C ALA A 714 11.83 8.09 -4.86
N PRO A 715 12.29 9.29 -5.25
CA PRO A 715 12.53 9.62 -6.64
C PRO A 715 13.77 8.89 -7.18
N GLY A 716 13.94 8.85 -8.50
CA GLY A 716 15.17 8.37 -9.16
C GLY A 716 14.94 7.33 -10.26
N ALA A 717 13.86 6.54 -10.23
CA ALA A 717 13.60 5.58 -11.31
C ALA A 717 13.21 6.25 -12.65
N ASN A 718 12.73 7.49 -12.61
CA ASN A 718 12.49 8.32 -13.80
C ASN A 718 13.78 8.83 -14.45
N GLN A 719 14.90 8.84 -13.72
CA GLN A 719 16.23 9.30 -14.18
C GLN A 719 17.11 8.15 -14.68
N LEU A 720 16.60 6.92 -14.68
CA LEU A 720 17.32 5.75 -15.21
C LEU A 720 17.44 5.84 -16.75
N ILE A 721 18.45 5.20 -17.29
CA ILE A 721 18.70 5.17 -18.74
C ILE A 721 17.67 4.27 -19.44
N GLY A 722 17.18 3.23 -18.78
CA GLY A 722 16.40 2.14 -19.36
C GLY A 722 17.28 0.97 -19.79
N ARG A 723 16.79 0.08 -20.68
CA ARG A 723 17.52 -1.09 -21.19
C ARG A 723 18.07 -1.99 -20.07
N GLY A 724 17.28 -2.18 -19.00
CA GLY A 724 17.70 -3.01 -17.86
C GLY A 724 18.40 -2.26 -16.72
N ASP A 725 18.59 -0.95 -16.82
CA ASP A 725 19.03 -0.12 -15.69
C ASP A 725 17.92 -0.03 -14.67
N LEU A 726 18.21 -0.36 -13.42
CA LEU A 726 17.22 -0.46 -12.33
C LEU A 726 17.74 0.09 -11.01
N LEU A 727 16.79 0.46 -10.16
CA LEU A 727 17.02 0.73 -8.74
C LEU A 727 16.44 -0.44 -7.92
N PHE A 728 17.27 -1.02 -7.09
CA PHE A 728 16.88 -2.05 -6.13
C PHE A 728 16.87 -1.45 -4.73
N SER A 729 15.72 -1.48 -4.05
CA SER A 729 15.57 -0.96 -2.69
C SER A 729 15.24 -2.07 -1.71
N GLN A 730 15.88 -2.01 -0.56
CA GLN A 730 15.69 -2.91 0.57
C GLN A 730 15.64 -2.08 1.86
N GLY A 731 14.44 -1.69 2.28
CA GLY A 731 14.22 -1.08 3.59
C GLY A 731 14.88 0.27 3.85
N GLY A 732 15.25 1.03 2.81
CA GLY A 732 15.84 2.37 2.90
C GLY A 732 17.07 2.58 2.02
N ASP A 733 17.91 1.57 1.84
CA ASP A 733 19.04 1.66 0.94
C ASP A 733 18.63 1.35 -0.50
N THR A 734 19.07 2.19 -1.43
CA THR A 734 18.78 2.03 -2.85
C THR A 734 20.08 1.81 -3.61
N ASN A 735 20.19 0.65 -4.26
CA ASN A 735 21.31 0.28 -5.11
C ASN A 735 20.93 0.41 -6.58
N ARG A 736 21.75 1.09 -7.38
CA ARG A 736 21.60 1.10 -8.82
C ARG A 736 22.33 -0.09 -9.42
N VAL A 737 21.64 -0.85 -10.26
CA VAL A 737 22.14 -2.10 -10.84
C VAL A 737 21.82 -2.11 -12.32
N GLN A 738 22.80 -2.46 -13.15
CA GLN A 738 22.54 -2.83 -14.53
C GLN A 738 22.15 -4.30 -14.57
N CYS A 739 20.90 -4.58 -14.96
CA CYS A 739 20.38 -5.94 -15.05
C CYS A 739 21.19 -6.77 -16.05
N ALA A 740 21.44 -8.01 -15.69
CA ALA A 740 22.02 -8.98 -16.59
C ALA A 740 21.04 -9.28 -17.73
N PHE A 741 21.53 -9.17 -18.95
CA PHE A 741 20.76 -9.44 -20.15
C PHE A 741 20.76 -10.95 -20.44
N VAL A 742 19.56 -11.50 -20.57
CA VAL A 742 19.28 -12.84 -21.07
C VAL A 742 18.25 -12.73 -22.17
N ASP A 743 18.61 -13.19 -23.35
CA ASP A 743 17.76 -13.13 -24.54
C ASP A 743 16.74 -14.30 -24.57
N THR A 744 15.62 -14.12 -25.27
CA THR A 744 14.60 -15.17 -25.42
C THR A 744 15.18 -16.48 -25.95
N PRO A 745 16.03 -16.51 -27.03
CA PRO A 745 16.68 -17.73 -27.49
C PRO A 745 17.57 -18.45 -26.46
N GLU A 746 18.19 -17.70 -25.51
CA GLU A 746 18.96 -18.29 -24.43
C GLU A 746 18.03 -18.99 -23.43
N VAL A 747 16.91 -18.37 -23.10
CA VAL A 747 15.89 -18.96 -22.24
C VAL A 747 15.29 -20.22 -22.86
N GLU A 748 14.99 -20.20 -24.19
CA GLU A 748 14.53 -21.37 -24.94
C GLU A 748 15.52 -22.54 -24.87
N GLN A 749 16.81 -22.27 -25.05
CA GLN A 749 17.87 -23.30 -24.96
C GLN A 749 17.92 -23.91 -23.55
N ILE A 750 17.81 -23.09 -22.50
CA ILE A 750 17.78 -23.56 -21.11
C ILE A 750 16.55 -24.44 -20.85
N VAL A 751 15.37 -23.98 -21.27
CA VAL A 751 14.10 -24.69 -21.12
C VAL A 751 14.14 -26.02 -21.88
N ASN A 752 14.59 -26.01 -23.13
CA ASN A 752 14.73 -27.23 -23.96
C ASN A 752 15.72 -28.22 -23.35
N PHE A 753 16.83 -27.73 -22.80
CA PHE A 753 17.80 -28.61 -22.11
C PHE A 753 17.19 -29.27 -20.87
N ILE A 754 16.41 -28.54 -20.07
CA ILE A 754 15.76 -29.07 -18.86
C ILE A 754 14.62 -30.04 -19.25
N SER A 755 13.74 -29.64 -20.16
CA SER A 755 12.56 -30.44 -20.58
C SER A 755 12.94 -31.73 -21.30
N GLY A 756 14.09 -31.77 -21.97
CA GLY A 756 14.66 -32.95 -22.60
C GLY A 756 15.17 -34.03 -21.63
N GLN A 757 15.27 -33.73 -20.33
CA GLN A 757 15.69 -34.69 -19.30
C GLN A 757 14.48 -35.46 -18.72
N ALA A 758 14.77 -36.56 -18.00
CA ALA A 758 13.73 -37.27 -17.25
C ALA A 758 13.12 -36.31 -16.20
N GLY A 759 11.79 -36.19 -16.22
CA GLY A 759 11.02 -35.36 -15.30
C GLY A 759 10.07 -36.18 -14.43
N TYR A 760 9.36 -35.54 -13.53
CA TYR A 760 8.28 -36.15 -12.76
C TYR A 760 7.14 -36.61 -13.71
N PRO A 761 6.33 -37.63 -13.27
CA PRO A 761 5.17 -38.05 -14.07
C PRO A 761 4.19 -36.94 -14.39
N THR A 762 3.96 -36.03 -13.46
CA THR A 762 3.06 -34.87 -13.54
C THR A 762 3.72 -33.61 -12.98
N ALA A 763 3.14 -32.44 -13.24
CA ALA A 763 3.50 -31.22 -12.53
C ALA A 763 3.27 -31.38 -11.03
N PHE A 764 3.88 -30.51 -10.22
CA PHE A 764 3.58 -30.44 -8.79
C PHE A 764 2.14 -29.97 -8.59
N LEU A 765 1.32 -30.81 -7.96
CA LEU A 765 -0.10 -30.50 -7.75
C LEU A 765 -0.28 -29.68 -6.46
N LEU A 766 -0.90 -28.54 -6.58
CA LEU A 766 -1.34 -27.73 -5.45
C LEU A 766 -2.62 -28.32 -4.85
N PRO A 767 -2.92 -28.09 -3.54
CA PRO A 767 -4.16 -28.56 -2.92
C PRO A 767 -5.40 -28.03 -3.64
N GLU A 768 -6.45 -28.81 -3.74
CA GLU A 768 -7.74 -28.32 -4.26
C GLU A 768 -8.30 -27.26 -3.30
N TYR A 769 -8.71 -26.12 -3.86
CA TYR A 769 -9.42 -25.06 -3.16
C TYR A 769 -10.88 -25.06 -3.56
N VAL A 770 -11.75 -25.39 -2.60
CA VAL A 770 -13.21 -25.23 -2.72
C VAL A 770 -13.52 -23.83 -2.24
N GLY A 771 -13.86 -22.90 -3.14
CA GLY A 771 -14.20 -21.53 -2.78
C GLY A 771 -15.41 -21.47 -1.84
N GLU A 772 -15.35 -20.59 -0.83
CA GLU A 772 -16.47 -20.32 0.10
C GLU A 772 -17.77 -19.83 -0.62
N GLY A 773 -17.70 -19.58 -1.94
CA GLY A 773 -18.84 -19.15 -2.76
C GLY A 773 -19.62 -20.27 -3.45
N GLY A 774 -19.35 -21.56 -3.13
CA GLY A 774 -20.06 -22.70 -3.70
C GLY A 774 -21.35 -23.09 -2.98
N GLU A 775 -21.67 -22.48 -1.83
CA GLU A 775 -22.86 -22.87 -1.05
C GLU A 775 -24.14 -22.07 -1.34
N ASP A 776 -24.10 -21.00 -2.12
CA ASP A 776 -25.28 -20.13 -2.36
C ASP A 776 -25.79 -20.09 -3.82
N LYS A 777 -25.57 -21.13 -4.62
CA LYS A 777 -26.45 -21.33 -5.78
C LYS A 777 -27.58 -22.24 -5.35
N ALA A 778 -28.78 -21.63 -5.24
CA ALA A 778 -30.02 -22.35 -4.97
C ALA A 778 -30.09 -23.63 -5.82
N PRO A 779 -30.51 -24.77 -5.25
CA PRO A 779 -30.69 -26.00 -6.02
C PRO A 779 -31.77 -25.75 -7.06
N GLY A 780 -31.39 -25.70 -8.33
CA GLY A 780 -32.37 -25.51 -9.43
C GLY A 780 -31.87 -24.98 -10.77
N SER A 781 -30.56 -24.66 -10.92
CA SER A 781 -30.03 -24.17 -12.21
C SER A 781 -28.81 -24.96 -12.70
N VAL A 782 -28.82 -26.27 -12.57
CA VAL A 782 -27.84 -27.12 -13.25
C VAL A 782 -28.34 -27.36 -14.66
N ASP A 783 -27.61 -26.79 -15.64
CA ASP A 783 -27.93 -26.98 -17.05
C ASP A 783 -27.55 -28.41 -17.46
N LEU A 784 -28.57 -29.25 -17.66
CA LEU A 784 -28.41 -30.63 -18.09
C LEU A 784 -27.99 -30.75 -19.56
N SER A 785 -27.85 -29.63 -20.29
CA SER A 785 -27.37 -29.62 -21.68
C SER A 785 -25.85 -29.77 -21.79
N ASP A 786 -25.09 -29.42 -20.71
CA ASP A 786 -23.64 -29.57 -20.63
C ASP A 786 -23.25 -30.60 -19.54
N ARG A 787 -23.55 -31.88 -19.83
CA ARG A 787 -23.28 -32.99 -18.91
C ARG A 787 -21.85 -33.42 -18.94
N ASP A 788 -21.32 -33.78 -17.75
CA ASP A 788 -19.99 -34.36 -17.62
C ASP A 788 -19.92 -35.69 -18.40
N PRO A 789 -18.87 -35.98 -19.17
CA PRO A 789 -18.70 -37.25 -19.90
C PRO A 789 -18.87 -38.50 -19.06
N LEU A 790 -18.65 -38.41 -17.72
CA LEU A 790 -18.83 -39.54 -16.80
C LEU A 790 -20.24 -39.63 -16.19
N PHE A 791 -21.17 -38.76 -16.60
CA PHE A 791 -22.53 -38.70 -16.02
C PHE A 791 -23.29 -40.04 -16.12
N ASP A 792 -23.34 -40.67 -17.28
CA ASP A 792 -24.05 -41.92 -17.50
C ASP A 792 -23.44 -43.07 -16.68
N GLU A 793 -22.09 -43.12 -16.56
CA GLU A 793 -21.41 -44.14 -15.81
C GLU A 793 -21.55 -43.93 -14.29
N ALA A 794 -21.56 -42.68 -13.84
CA ALA A 794 -21.79 -42.31 -12.44
C ALA A 794 -23.24 -42.63 -12.02
N ALA A 795 -24.23 -42.38 -12.90
CA ALA A 795 -25.63 -42.72 -12.70
C ALA A 795 -25.81 -44.24 -12.49
N ARG A 796 -25.22 -45.06 -13.36
CA ARG A 796 -25.27 -46.52 -13.25
C ARG A 796 -24.61 -47.00 -11.95
N LEU A 797 -23.44 -46.47 -11.62
CA LEU A 797 -22.72 -46.83 -10.39
C LEU A 797 -23.58 -46.58 -9.14
N ILE A 798 -24.22 -45.42 -9.04
CA ILE A 798 -25.05 -45.03 -7.91
C ILE A 798 -26.32 -45.90 -7.82
N VAL A 799 -26.98 -46.18 -8.91
CA VAL A 799 -28.17 -46.99 -8.93
C VAL A 799 -27.85 -48.47 -8.63
N ILE A 800 -26.76 -49.03 -9.14
CA ILE A 800 -26.31 -50.40 -8.81
C ILE A 800 -25.95 -50.53 -7.34
N GLN A 801 -25.29 -49.53 -6.78
CA GLN A 801 -24.87 -49.61 -5.39
C GLN A 801 -25.89 -49.07 -4.39
N GLN A 802 -26.98 -48.44 -4.87
CA GLN A 802 -28.02 -47.82 -4.06
C GLN A 802 -27.45 -46.87 -3.00
N GLN A 803 -26.36 -46.17 -3.34
CA GLN A 803 -25.69 -45.25 -2.44
C GLN A 803 -25.26 -43.98 -3.14
N GLY A 804 -25.97 -42.85 -2.88
CA GLY A 804 -25.67 -41.53 -3.42
C GLY A 804 -24.54 -40.83 -2.67
N SER A 805 -23.31 -41.35 -2.85
CA SER A 805 -22.14 -40.84 -2.11
C SER A 805 -21.12 -40.19 -3.08
N THR A 806 -20.77 -38.92 -2.86
CA THR A 806 -19.73 -38.21 -3.61
C THR A 806 -18.37 -38.93 -3.51
N SER A 807 -18.04 -39.46 -2.33
CA SER A 807 -16.80 -40.20 -2.10
C SER A 807 -16.76 -41.57 -2.81
N LEU A 808 -17.92 -42.14 -3.16
CA LEU A 808 -18.00 -43.35 -3.96
C LEU A 808 -17.58 -43.05 -5.43
N ILE A 809 -18.13 -41.95 -5.99
CA ILE A 809 -17.79 -41.46 -7.33
C ILE A 809 -16.29 -41.12 -7.41
N GLN A 810 -15.77 -40.36 -6.43
CA GLN A 810 -14.33 -40.05 -6.36
C GLN A 810 -13.44 -41.26 -6.47
N ARG A 811 -13.69 -42.26 -5.59
CA ARG A 811 -12.85 -43.44 -5.54
C ARG A 811 -12.95 -44.32 -6.79
N LYS A 812 -14.14 -44.40 -7.38
CA LYS A 812 -14.37 -45.28 -8.54
C LYS A 812 -13.77 -44.73 -9.81
N PHE A 813 -13.92 -43.40 -10.03
CA PHE A 813 -13.47 -42.73 -11.27
C PHE A 813 -12.13 -42.01 -11.08
N ALA A 814 -11.52 -42.04 -9.89
CA ALA A 814 -10.25 -41.36 -9.55
C ALA A 814 -10.29 -39.86 -9.91
N ILE A 815 -11.43 -39.17 -9.66
CA ILE A 815 -11.65 -37.76 -9.96
C ILE A 815 -11.64 -36.91 -8.70
N GLY A 816 -11.36 -35.60 -8.84
CA GLY A 816 -11.35 -34.65 -7.71
C GLY A 816 -12.74 -34.46 -7.08
N TYR A 817 -12.77 -34.01 -5.80
CA TYR A 817 -14.01 -33.84 -5.03
C TYR A 817 -15.00 -32.90 -5.72
N ASN A 818 -14.53 -31.80 -6.32
CA ASN A 818 -15.37 -30.82 -7.00
C ASN A 818 -16.07 -31.40 -8.25
N ARG A 819 -15.37 -32.22 -9.02
CA ARG A 819 -15.95 -32.87 -10.19
C ARG A 819 -16.95 -33.93 -9.76
N ALA A 820 -16.63 -34.68 -8.72
CA ALA A 820 -17.57 -35.65 -8.14
C ALA A 820 -18.80 -34.97 -7.53
N GLY A 821 -18.63 -33.78 -6.91
CA GLY A 821 -19.71 -32.94 -6.40
C GLY A 821 -20.63 -32.45 -7.52
N ARG A 822 -20.07 -31.88 -8.60
CA ARG A 822 -20.83 -31.46 -9.80
C ARG A 822 -21.60 -32.59 -10.45
N LEU A 823 -20.98 -33.78 -10.52
CA LEU A 823 -21.66 -34.99 -10.99
C LEU A 823 -22.86 -35.35 -10.11
N MET A 824 -22.72 -35.27 -8.80
CA MET A 824 -23.81 -35.50 -7.86
C MET A 824 -24.93 -34.47 -8.00
N ASP A 825 -24.62 -33.21 -8.24
CA ASP A 825 -25.59 -32.14 -8.46
C ASP A 825 -26.31 -32.30 -9.80
N GLN A 826 -25.59 -32.77 -10.84
CA GLN A 826 -26.22 -33.14 -12.13
C GLN A 826 -27.15 -34.36 -11.98
N LEU A 827 -26.77 -35.35 -11.18
CA LEU A 827 -27.60 -36.51 -10.87
C LEU A 827 -28.85 -36.16 -10.03
N GLU A 828 -28.75 -35.14 -9.14
CA GLU A 828 -29.90 -34.57 -8.44
C GLU A 828 -30.85 -33.84 -9.41
N ALA A 829 -30.26 -32.96 -10.25
CA ALA A 829 -31.06 -32.24 -11.25
C ALA A 829 -31.77 -33.17 -12.26
N ALA A 830 -31.17 -34.33 -12.54
CA ALA A 830 -31.78 -35.38 -13.35
C ALA A 830 -32.77 -36.26 -12.56
N GLY A 831 -32.96 -36.05 -11.27
CA GLY A 831 -33.88 -36.85 -10.45
C GLY A 831 -33.43 -38.30 -10.16
N ILE A 832 -32.14 -38.59 -10.25
CA ILE A 832 -31.55 -39.91 -9.94
C ILE A 832 -31.28 -40.04 -8.48
N VAL A 833 -30.80 -38.95 -7.83
CA VAL A 833 -30.60 -38.88 -6.39
C VAL A 833 -31.42 -37.75 -5.76
N GLY A 834 -31.71 -37.87 -4.48
CA GLY A 834 -32.41 -36.86 -3.68
C GLY A 834 -31.51 -35.66 -3.29
N PRO A 835 -32.10 -34.63 -2.66
CA PRO A 835 -31.40 -33.41 -2.29
C PRO A 835 -30.28 -33.67 -1.27
N PHE A 836 -29.38 -32.71 -1.18
CA PHE A 836 -28.25 -32.77 -0.26
C PHE A 836 -28.69 -32.77 1.22
N GLU A 837 -28.32 -33.79 1.98
CA GLU A 837 -28.63 -33.97 3.40
C GLU A 837 -27.40 -33.81 4.32
N GLY A 838 -26.51 -32.88 4.02
CA GLY A 838 -25.29 -32.65 4.81
C GLY A 838 -24.27 -33.76 4.64
N SER A 839 -23.73 -34.33 5.73
CA SER A 839 -22.67 -35.35 5.70
C SER A 839 -23.15 -36.77 5.36
N LYS A 840 -24.45 -36.96 5.16
CA LYS A 840 -25.02 -38.27 4.81
C LYS A 840 -25.02 -38.52 3.32
N ALA A 841 -24.96 -39.76 2.90
CA ALA A 841 -25.15 -40.15 1.50
C ALA A 841 -26.58 -39.77 1.05
N ARG A 842 -26.71 -39.16 -0.12
CA ARG A 842 -28.02 -38.76 -0.69
C ARG A 842 -28.86 -40.01 -0.99
N GLN A 843 -30.15 -39.95 -0.84
CA GLN A 843 -31.06 -41.04 -1.13
C GLN A 843 -31.09 -41.29 -2.65
N VAL A 844 -31.01 -42.54 -3.09
CA VAL A 844 -31.17 -42.91 -4.49
C VAL A 844 -32.66 -43.04 -4.79
N LEU A 845 -33.16 -42.30 -5.76
CA LEU A 845 -34.59 -42.23 -6.11
C LEU A 845 -35.00 -43.33 -7.11
N ILE A 846 -34.05 -43.83 -7.90
CA ILE A 846 -34.26 -44.86 -8.91
C ILE A 846 -33.79 -46.20 -8.32
N GLN A 847 -34.70 -47.22 -8.33
CA GLN A 847 -34.44 -48.50 -7.65
C GLN A 847 -33.83 -49.56 -8.56
N ASP A 848 -34.02 -49.45 -9.87
CA ASP A 848 -33.57 -50.46 -10.84
C ASP A 848 -32.93 -49.82 -12.09
N GLU A 849 -32.12 -50.61 -12.78
CA GLU A 849 -31.34 -50.23 -13.94
C GLU A 849 -32.21 -49.97 -15.17
N TYR A 850 -33.39 -50.63 -15.26
CA TYR A 850 -34.33 -50.45 -16.39
C TYR A 850 -34.93 -49.05 -16.39
N ASN A 851 -35.39 -48.56 -15.24
CA ASN A 851 -35.93 -47.20 -15.10
C ASN A 851 -34.83 -46.13 -15.29
N LEU A 852 -33.59 -46.42 -14.90
CA LEU A 852 -32.45 -45.57 -15.17
C LEU A 852 -32.18 -45.40 -16.66
N GLU A 853 -32.15 -46.52 -17.42
CA GLU A 853 -31.91 -46.48 -18.88
C GLU A 853 -33.04 -45.73 -19.63
N GLN A 854 -34.30 -45.87 -19.20
CA GLN A 854 -35.41 -45.08 -19.76
C GLN A 854 -35.18 -43.57 -19.52
N LEU A 855 -34.75 -43.19 -18.29
CA LEU A 855 -34.47 -41.79 -17.95
C LEU A 855 -33.28 -41.25 -18.77
N LEU A 856 -32.16 -41.99 -18.81
CA LEU A 856 -31.00 -41.58 -19.60
C LEU A 856 -31.30 -41.39 -21.09
N ASN A 857 -32.18 -42.25 -21.65
CA ASN A 857 -32.64 -42.11 -23.04
C ASN A 857 -33.57 -40.92 -23.23
N SER A 858 -34.35 -40.51 -22.22
CA SER A 858 -35.22 -39.33 -22.28
C SER A 858 -34.44 -38.02 -22.15
N LEU A 859 -33.25 -38.08 -21.59
CA LEU A 859 -32.34 -36.93 -21.40
C LEU A 859 -31.40 -36.75 -22.64
N LYS A 860 -31.25 -37.74 -23.51
CA LYS A 860 -30.52 -37.58 -24.77
C LYS A 860 -31.30 -36.77 -25.79
#